data_ed91f8216393c7958d9eba7ca62fbe9c
#
_entry.id   ed91f8216393c7958d9eba7ca62fbe9c
#
_cell.length_a   1.000
_cell.length_b   1.000
_cell.length_c   1.000
_cell.angle_alpha   90.00
_cell.angle_beta   90.00
_cell.angle_gamma   90.00
#
_symmetry.space_group_name_H-M   'P 1'
#
loop_
_entity.id
_entity.type
_entity.pdbx_description
1 polymer ?
#
loop_
_entity_poly.entity_id
_entity_poly.type
_entity_poly.pdbx_seq_one_letter_code
_entity_poly.pdbx_strand_id
1 'polypeptide(L)'
;MSFWGVVFCAILSGQFLAAQAKEEKTPSTPLLGYSSQASEKEQGWEQKFRDGIVPANIRENMRRLSARPHHVGSPYDKDNAEWILSKFKEWGFDARIETFNVLFPTPKERVVELLEPTKFSAKLQEPVLPSDATSSQTAQQLPTYNAYSIDGDVTAPLVYVNHGNREDYDRLDRLGISVKGAIVIARYGEGWRGIKPKVAGERGAIGCIIYSDPKGDGYYRGDDYPEGGWRPRLGVQRGSVMDTDYPGDPLTPGVGATAEAKRLTIRDAKTITKIPVLPISYSDAVPLLSELRGPVAPDEWRGGLPITYHVGPGPAKVHLKVSSNWEMKPIYDVIATLHGSDDNEWVLRGNHHDAWVNGADDPVSGQSALLEEARMLGELHRQGWQPKRSIIYCAWDGEEPGLLGSVEWVETHLDELKKHAVAYINSDSNERGFLGAGGTQDLQSFISSVARDIRDPETNMSVFQRSRLNSIVHAKDAEERKNIRSHNDFLLSTLGDGSDYTAFQDYAGISTLSVEFGGENDGTQYHSIYDDFYWYTRFVDTDFVYGRALAQTIGTAIIRLADADLVPVDYSPQAEAIAKYEAELEKILKDKQDEFTERDLELHEGAFAAANDPRRPTVPPPVEVVPPYMNFAPMKNAIELLKKSAERYSKALAAWQREGSPAVSVDKLQAINTDLIAVPRLFLAEKGLPARPWFKNQIYAPGAYTGYGAKPIAAVREYMDEKKWKEADAQIPQVAQVIENVAGGINKAAADLESLTREH
;
A
#
# COMPACT_ATOMS: atom_id res chain seq x y z
N MET A 1 -47.29 27.98 54.39
CA MET A 1 -47.71 26.87 55.23
C MET A 1 -46.89 25.64 54.86
N SER A 2 -46.09 25.35 55.80
CA SER A 2 -45.16 24.22 56.02
C SER A 2 -45.71 22.85 55.72
N PHE A 3 -44.83 21.93 55.20
CA PHE A 3 -44.58 20.66 55.87
C PHE A 3 -43.33 20.03 55.36
N TRP A 4 -42.42 19.82 56.29
CA TRP A 4 -41.15 19.04 56.12
C TRP A 4 -41.46 17.55 56.30
N GLY A 5 -40.91 16.75 55.50
CA GLY A 5 -40.86 15.28 55.64
C GLY A 5 -39.42 14.78 55.60
N VAL A 6 -38.84 14.46 56.74
CA VAL A 6 -37.53 13.83 56.94
C VAL A 6 -37.68 12.33 56.67
N VAL A 7 -36.88 11.81 55.74
CA VAL A 7 -36.73 10.36 55.56
C VAL A 7 -35.33 9.94 56.06
N PHE A 8 -35.34 9.08 57.06
CA PHE A 8 -34.17 8.41 57.65
C PHE A 8 -33.66 7.34 56.66
N CYS A 9 -32.41 7.45 56.20
CA CYS A 9 -31.72 6.36 55.57
C CYS A 9 -30.92 5.59 56.61
N ALA A 10 -31.30 4.34 56.84
CA ALA A 10 -30.55 3.39 57.63
C ALA A 10 -29.38 2.84 56.84
N ILE A 11 -28.17 3.03 57.34
CA ILE A 11 -26.95 2.47 56.80
C ILE A 11 -26.85 1.01 57.28
N LEU A 12 -27.05 0.07 56.38
CA LEU A 12 -26.71 -1.35 56.59
C LEU A 12 -25.29 -1.56 56.09
N SER A 13 -24.35 -1.68 57.03
CA SER A 13 -22.98 -2.14 56.79
C SER A 13 -22.99 -3.64 56.54
N GLY A 14 -23.04 -4.06 55.27
CA GLY A 14 -22.79 -5.44 54.85
C GLY A 14 -21.29 -5.65 54.65
N GLN A 15 -20.68 -6.42 55.51
CA GLN A 15 -19.34 -6.94 55.29
C GLN A 15 -19.39 -7.99 54.18
N PHE A 16 -18.86 -7.62 52.97
CA PHE A 16 -18.55 -8.61 51.96
C PHE A 16 -17.25 -9.33 52.33
N LEU A 17 -17.35 -10.56 52.72
CA LEU A 17 -16.23 -11.48 52.70
C LEU A 17 -15.84 -11.69 51.22
N ALA A 18 -14.70 -11.13 50.84
CA ALA A 18 -14.06 -11.46 49.57
C ALA A 18 -13.51 -12.89 49.67
N ALA A 19 -14.25 -13.85 49.16
CA ALA A 19 -13.71 -15.15 48.83
C ALA A 19 -12.75 -14.93 47.62
N GLN A 20 -11.44 -15.07 47.87
CA GLN A 20 -10.46 -15.23 46.80
C GLN A 20 -10.78 -16.56 46.09
N ALA A 21 -11.59 -16.48 45.03
CA ALA A 21 -11.60 -17.53 44.02
C ALA A 21 -10.20 -17.57 43.41
N LYS A 22 -9.47 -18.67 43.60
CA LYS A 22 -8.34 -18.98 42.72
C LYS A 22 -8.91 -18.95 41.29
N GLU A 23 -8.50 -17.97 40.48
CA GLU A 23 -8.67 -18.05 39.05
C GLU A 23 -7.96 -19.32 38.59
N GLU A 24 -8.73 -20.37 38.33
CA GLU A 24 -8.26 -21.44 37.47
C GLU A 24 -7.97 -20.79 36.12
N LYS A 25 -6.67 -20.67 35.80
CA LYS A 25 -6.23 -20.26 34.45
C LYS A 25 -6.90 -21.21 33.46
N THR A 26 -7.90 -20.75 32.79
CA THR A 26 -8.41 -21.41 31.58
C THR A 26 -7.20 -21.63 30.68
N PRO A 27 -6.95 -22.84 30.17
CA PRO A 27 -5.83 -23.08 29.26
C PRO A 27 -5.92 -22.07 28.13
N SER A 28 -4.89 -21.23 27.98
CA SER A 28 -4.82 -20.29 26.86
C SER A 28 -4.79 -21.10 25.56
N THR A 29 -5.60 -20.74 24.58
CA THR A 29 -5.52 -21.34 23.26
C THR A 29 -4.08 -21.17 22.73
N PRO A 30 -3.42 -22.25 22.26
CA PRO A 30 -2.08 -22.14 21.72
C PRO A 30 -2.00 -21.12 20.57
N LEU A 31 -0.85 -20.46 20.43
CA LEU A 31 -0.57 -19.62 19.29
C LEU A 31 -0.67 -20.42 17.98
N LEU A 32 -1.13 -19.81 16.91
CA LEU A 32 -1.23 -20.46 15.61
C LEU A 32 0.16 -20.98 15.18
N GLY A 33 0.23 -22.25 14.78
CA GLY A 33 1.49 -22.91 14.41
C GLY A 33 2.38 -23.38 15.60
N TYR A 34 1.90 -23.26 16.85
CA TYR A 34 2.64 -23.66 18.05
C TYR A 34 1.94 -24.79 18.81
N SER A 35 2.74 -25.62 19.47
CA SER A 35 2.24 -26.44 20.57
C SER A 35 1.95 -25.60 21.81
N SER A 36 1.16 -26.13 22.76
CA SER A 36 0.83 -25.40 24.01
C SER A 36 2.07 -25.00 24.80
N GLN A 37 3.06 -25.92 24.94
CA GLN A 37 4.30 -25.64 25.67
C GLN A 37 5.18 -24.61 24.94
N ALA A 38 5.29 -24.70 23.63
CA ALA A 38 6.03 -23.74 22.82
C ALA A 38 5.41 -22.34 22.87
N SER A 39 4.06 -22.26 22.87
CA SER A 39 3.33 -20.99 23.02
C SER A 39 3.64 -20.23 24.30
N GLU A 40 3.71 -20.92 25.45
CA GLU A 40 4.03 -20.26 26.73
C GLU A 40 5.46 -19.69 26.74
N LYS A 41 6.41 -20.44 26.18
CA LYS A 41 7.80 -20.00 26.06
C LYS A 41 7.90 -18.77 25.13
N GLU A 42 7.20 -18.84 24.00
CA GLU A 42 7.17 -17.77 22.99
C GLU A 42 6.61 -16.47 23.56
N GLN A 43 5.45 -16.53 24.21
CA GLN A 43 4.84 -15.37 24.85
C GLN A 43 5.77 -14.69 25.87
N GLY A 44 6.64 -15.46 26.52
CA GLY A 44 7.67 -14.92 27.43
C GLY A 44 8.74 -14.08 26.70
N TRP A 45 9.17 -14.50 25.51
CA TRP A 45 10.12 -13.74 24.69
C TRP A 45 9.45 -12.51 24.05
N GLU A 46 8.25 -12.67 23.50
CA GLU A 46 7.47 -11.58 22.98
C GLU A 46 7.21 -10.48 24.02
N GLN A 47 6.90 -10.83 25.26
CA GLN A 47 6.70 -9.85 26.33
C GLN A 47 8.00 -9.08 26.64
N LYS A 48 9.14 -9.76 26.73
CA LYS A 48 10.43 -9.10 26.92
C LYS A 48 10.77 -8.18 25.76
N PHE A 49 10.46 -8.60 24.53
CA PHE A 49 10.63 -7.77 23.35
C PHE A 49 9.81 -6.48 23.46
N ARG A 50 8.50 -6.61 23.70
CA ARG A 50 7.59 -5.47 23.81
C ARG A 50 8.00 -4.48 24.89
N ASP A 51 8.44 -5.00 26.04
CA ASP A 51 8.88 -4.18 27.19
C ASP A 51 10.20 -3.45 26.90
N GLY A 52 11.01 -3.96 25.99
CA GLY A 52 12.32 -3.41 25.63
C GLY A 52 12.30 -2.34 24.52
N ILE A 53 11.16 -2.07 23.89
CA ILE A 53 11.02 -1.04 22.85
C ILE A 53 10.95 0.36 23.46
N VAL A 54 11.85 1.25 23.03
CA VAL A 54 12.07 2.57 23.62
C VAL A 54 11.72 3.69 22.62
N PRO A 55 10.64 4.47 22.84
CA PRO A 55 10.26 5.57 21.95
C PRO A 55 11.36 6.60 21.69
N ALA A 56 12.21 6.87 22.69
CA ALA A 56 13.31 7.81 22.54
C ALA A 56 14.35 7.39 21.48
N ASN A 57 14.55 6.07 21.31
CA ASN A 57 15.44 5.55 20.26
C ASN A 57 14.81 5.78 18.86
N ILE A 58 13.51 5.53 18.72
CA ILE A 58 12.76 5.77 17.47
C ILE A 58 12.86 7.25 17.09
N ARG A 59 12.65 8.14 18.08
CA ARG A 59 12.80 9.60 17.90
C ARG A 59 14.20 9.97 17.42
N GLU A 60 15.25 9.41 18.01
CA GLU A 60 16.63 9.71 17.62
C GLU A 60 16.99 9.14 16.25
N ASN A 61 16.50 7.93 15.91
CA ASN A 61 16.66 7.35 14.59
C ASN A 61 16.03 8.27 13.53
N MET A 62 14.77 8.69 13.73
CA MET A 62 14.11 9.63 12.82
C MET A 62 14.86 10.95 12.68
N ARG A 63 15.25 11.54 13.82
CA ARG A 63 16.02 12.80 13.82
C ARG A 63 17.31 12.69 13.02
N ARG A 64 17.99 11.52 13.07
CA ARG A 64 19.22 11.26 12.32
C ARG A 64 18.94 11.02 10.84
N LEU A 65 17.97 10.19 10.49
CA LEU A 65 17.72 9.80 9.11
C LEU A 65 17.11 10.94 8.29
N SER A 66 16.18 11.71 8.85
CA SER A 66 15.49 12.81 8.17
C SER A 66 16.21 14.17 8.29
N ALA A 67 17.45 14.22 8.82
CA ALA A 67 18.14 15.48 9.08
C ALA A 67 18.48 16.28 7.81
N ARG A 68 18.58 15.62 6.66
CA ARG A 68 18.86 16.23 5.35
C ARG A 68 18.10 15.50 4.25
N PRO A 69 17.90 16.15 3.09
CA PRO A 69 17.38 15.50 1.91
C PRO A 69 18.21 14.28 1.51
N HIS A 70 17.53 13.13 1.29
CA HIS A 70 18.18 11.86 1.04
C HIS A 70 17.47 11.07 -0.09
N HIS A 71 17.25 11.76 -1.21
CA HIS A 71 16.76 11.11 -2.42
C HIS A 71 17.83 10.22 -3.07
N VAL A 72 17.39 9.29 -3.90
CA VAL A 72 18.26 8.39 -4.68
C VAL A 72 19.50 9.10 -5.24
N GLY A 73 20.66 8.53 -4.96
CA GLY A 73 21.96 9.02 -5.43
C GLY A 73 22.44 10.32 -4.77
N SER A 74 21.75 10.83 -3.75
CA SER A 74 22.26 11.95 -2.96
C SER A 74 23.34 11.50 -1.97
N PRO A 75 24.25 12.40 -1.55
CA PRO A 75 25.28 12.01 -0.59
C PRO A 75 24.75 11.56 0.76
N TYR A 76 23.59 12.12 1.20
CA TYR A 76 23.03 11.78 2.49
C TYR A 76 22.24 10.47 2.49
N ASP A 77 21.70 10.09 1.36
CA ASP A 77 21.12 8.78 1.12
C ASP A 77 22.15 7.66 1.35
N LYS A 78 23.29 7.73 0.69
CA LYS A 78 24.41 6.83 0.93
C LYS A 78 24.89 6.84 2.39
N ASP A 79 24.99 8.01 3.01
CA ASP A 79 25.39 8.17 4.42
C ASP A 79 24.37 7.51 5.36
N ASN A 80 23.06 7.57 5.04
CA ASN A 80 22.01 6.85 5.73
C ASN A 80 22.16 5.34 5.60
N ALA A 81 22.38 4.82 4.39
CA ALA A 81 22.62 3.38 4.17
C ALA A 81 23.83 2.87 4.95
N GLU A 82 24.96 3.61 4.92
CA GLU A 82 26.18 3.26 5.67
C GLU A 82 25.95 3.31 7.19
N TRP A 83 25.18 4.28 7.68
CA TRP A 83 24.82 4.37 9.09
C TRP A 83 23.89 3.22 9.53
N ILE A 84 22.86 2.91 8.76
CA ILE A 84 21.95 1.76 8.98
C ILE A 84 22.76 0.46 9.03
N LEU A 85 23.65 0.24 8.06
CA LEU A 85 24.57 -0.91 8.05
C LEU A 85 25.37 -1.02 9.34
N SER A 86 25.91 0.12 9.80
CA SER A 86 26.71 0.14 11.04
C SER A 86 25.90 -0.25 12.27
N LYS A 87 24.63 0.15 12.33
CA LYS A 87 23.72 -0.18 13.41
C LYS A 87 23.35 -1.66 13.43
N PHE A 88 23.02 -2.24 12.30
CA PHE A 88 22.78 -3.70 12.24
C PHE A 88 23.99 -4.50 12.70
N LYS A 89 25.21 -4.12 12.28
CA LYS A 89 26.46 -4.77 12.75
C LYS A 89 26.69 -4.58 14.25
N GLU A 90 26.41 -3.39 14.79
CA GLU A 90 26.48 -3.11 16.24
C GLU A 90 25.55 -4.04 17.05
N TRP A 91 24.39 -4.34 16.51
CA TRP A 91 23.40 -5.21 17.16
C TRP A 91 23.62 -6.71 16.92
N GLY A 92 24.64 -7.09 16.15
CA GLY A 92 25.06 -8.48 15.97
C GLY A 92 24.47 -9.18 14.74
N PHE A 93 23.91 -8.42 13.79
CA PHE A 93 23.47 -8.96 12.51
C PHE A 93 24.65 -9.14 11.54
N ASP A 94 24.59 -10.16 10.72
CA ASP A 94 25.40 -10.25 9.50
C ASP A 94 24.78 -9.32 8.44
N ALA A 95 25.44 -8.18 8.21
CA ALA A 95 24.86 -7.11 7.40
C ALA A 95 25.81 -6.63 6.29
N ARG A 96 25.23 -6.34 5.13
CA ARG A 96 25.91 -5.81 3.94
C ARG A 96 25.04 -4.80 3.21
N ILE A 97 25.67 -4.04 2.32
CA ILE A 97 24.97 -3.23 1.30
C ILE A 97 25.03 -4.00 -0.03
N GLU A 98 23.90 -4.16 -0.68
CA GLU A 98 23.80 -4.55 -2.06
C GLU A 98 23.51 -3.31 -2.91
N THR A 99 24.21 -3.19 -4.05
CA THR A 99 24.15 -1.98 -4.88
C THR A 99 23.65 -2.32 -6.26
N PHE A 100 22.64 -1.62 -6.72
CA PHE A 100 22.13 -1.67 -8.08
C PHE A 100 22.36 -0.34 -8.78
N ASN A 101 22.39 -0.34 -10.12
CA ASN A 101 22.50 0.87 -10.91
C ASN A 101 21.23 1.06 -11.72
N VAL A 102 20.45 2.05 -11.40
CA VAL A 102 19.11 2.29 -11.91
C VAL A 102 19.02 3.62 -12.66
N LEU A 103 18.07 3.73 -13.57
CA LEU A 103 17.78 5.00 -14.22
C LEU A 103 17.01 5.92 -13.24
N PHE A 104 17.60 7.04 -12.88
CA PHE A 104 16.92 8.05 -12.06
C PHE A 104 17.01 9.45 -12.67
N PRO A 105 15.93 9.95 -13.33
CA PRO A 105 15.94 11.26 -13.93
C PRO A 105 15.80 12.37 -12.88
N THR A 106 16.71 13.35 -12.91
CA THR A 106 16.63 14.57 -12.08
C THR A 106 16.24 15.77 -12.94
N PRO A 107 15.49 16.76 -12.41
CA PRO A 107 14.99 17.86 -13.22
C PRO A 107 16.10 18.82 -13.67
N LYS A 108 16.06 19.22 -14.94
CA LYS A 108 16.97 20.19 -15.54
C LYS A 108 16.27 21.51 -15.86
N GLU A 109 15.14 21.46 -16.57
CA GLU A 109 14.33 22.63 -16.86
C GLU A 109 12.85 22.32 -16.57
N ARG A 110 12.17 23.27 -15.96
CA ARG A 110 10.77 23.19 -15.58
C ARG A 110 10.09 24.51 -15.81
N VAL A 111 9.08 24.59 -16.68
CA VAL A 111 8.31 25.80 -16.96
C VAL A 111 6.84 25.46 -17.02
N VAL A 112 6.03 26.26 -16.33
CA VAL A 112 4.59 26.33 -16.49
C VAL A 112 4.22 27.80 -16.56
N GLU A 113 3.75 28.26 -17.72
CA GLU A 113 3.37 29.65 -17.96
C GLU A 113 1.99 29.75 -18.58
N LEU A 114 1.16 30.61 -18.04
CA LEU A 114 -0.03 31.09 -18.71
C LEU A 114 0.38 32.23 -19.63
N LEU A 115 0.17 32.06 -20.92
CA LEU A 115 0.54 33.04 -21.95
C LEU A 115 -0.62 33.97 -22.32
N GLU A 116 -1.84 33.45 -22.29
CA GLU A 116 -3.08 34.14 -22.63
C GLU A 116 -4.22 33.68 -21.72
N PRO A 117 -5.20 34.55 -21.40
CA PRO A 117 -5.33 35.95 -21.73
C PRO A 117 -4.48 36.86 -20.85
N THR A 118 -4.06 36.40 -19.69
CA THR A 118 -3.18 37.08 -18.75
C THR A 118 -1.83 36.34 -18.68
N LYS A 119 -0.76 37.07 -18.37
CA LYS A 119 0.57 36.45 -18.23
C LYS A 119 0.80 36.07 -16.78
N PHE A 120 1.17 34.79 -16.53
CA PHE A 120 1.54 34.29 -15.24
C PHE A 120 2.59 33.18 -15.41
N SER A 121 3.60 33.13 -14.53
CA SER A 121 4.57 32.03 -14.46
C SER A 121 4.49 31.38 -13.10
N ALA A 122 4.32 30.06 -13.07
CA ALA A 122 4.28 29.28 -11.85
C ALA A 122 5.64 29.33 -11.12
N LYS A 123 5.61 29.36 -9.80
CA LYS A 123 6.82 29.49 -8.99
C LYS A 123 7.66 28.22 -9.02
N LEU A 124 7.05 27.06 -9.06
CA LEU A 124 7.67 25.73 -9.07
C LEU A 124 8.73 25.56 -7.95
N GLN A 125 8.52 26.23 -6.85
CA GLN A 125 9.42 26.23 -5.69
C GLN A 125 8.61 26.50 -4.42
N GLU A 126 8.88 25.69 -3.43
CA GLU A 126 8.34 25.85 -2.09
C GLU A 126 9.16 26.89 -1.30
N PRO A 127 8.53 27.77 -0.51
CA PRO A 127 9.24 28.78 0.25
C PRO A 127 9.94 28.22 1.47
N VAL A 128 11.06 28.86 1.84
CA VAL A 128 11.69 28.66 3.14
C VAL A 128 10.80 29.25 4.24
N LEU A 129 10.55 28.48 5.28
CA LEU A 129 9.78 28.91 6.47
C LEU A 129 10.75 29.25 7.61
N PRO A 130 10.72 30.47 8.17
CA PRO A 130 11.64 30.88 9.24
C PRO A 130 11.53 30.04 10.52
N SER A 131 10.36 29.44 10.78
CA SER A 131 10.11 28.58 11.94
C SER A 131 10.62 27.15 11.75
N ASP A 132 10.98 26.78 10.52
CA ASP A 132 11.42 25.46 10.13
C ASP A 132 12.79 25.54 9.43
N ALA A 133 13.83 25.22 10.17
CA ALA A 133 15.20 25.32 9.67
C ALA A 133 15.50 24.32 8.53
N THR A 134 14.79 23.19 8.51
CA THR A 134 14.96 22.11 7.52
C THR A 134 14.54 22.60 6.13
N SER A 135 13.48 23.41 6.04
CA SER A 135 13.02 24.01 4.79
C SER A 135 14.07 24.87 4.06
N SER A 136 15.12 25.31 4.79
CA SER A 136 16.20 26.12 4.22
C SER A 136 17.30 25.34 3.48
N GLN A 137 17.23 24.00 3.45
CA GLN A 137 18.23 23.12 2.81
C GLN A 137 18.13 23.09 1.28
N THR A 138 17.81 24.21 0.66
CA THR A 138 17.45 24.36 -0.77
C THR A 138 18.50 23.85 -1.76
N ALA A 139 19.79 23.82 -1.36
CA ALA A 139 20.88 23.33 -2.22
C ALA A 139 20.91 21.78 -2.33
N GLN A 140 20.23 21.07 -1.43
CA GLN A 140 20.21 19.62 -1.35
C GLN A 140 18.83 19.02 -1.71
N GLN A 141 17.79 19.83 -1.66
CA GLN A 141 16.42 19.43 -1.97
C GLN A 141 16.25 19.20 -3.48
N LEU A 142 15.58 18.10 -3.85
CA LEU A 142 15.06 17.97 -5.20
C LEU A 142 14.04 19.08 -5.46
N PRO A 143 14.10 19.77 -6.59
CA PRO A 143 13.06 20.71 -6.99
C PRO A 143 11.70 20.00 -7.18
N THR A 144 10.62 20.75 -7.26
CA THR A 144 9.29 20.24 -7.54
C THR A 144 9.21 19.66 -8.97
N TYR A 145 9.02 18.36 -9.14
CA TYR A 145 8.92 17.70 -10.46
C TYR A 145 8.22 16.33 -10.32
N ASN A 146 7.94 15.72 -11.47
CA ASN A 146 7.54 14.34 -11.53
C ASN A 146 8.64 13.51 -12.23
N ALA A 147 9.21 12.55 -11.51
CA ALA A 147 10.21 11.62 -12.07
C ALA A 147 9.58 10.76 -13.18
N TYR A 148 10.36 10.40 -14.19
CA TYR A 148 9.96 9.66 -15.39
C TYR A 148 8.95 10.36 -16.29
N SER A 149 8.73 11.66 -16.08
CA SER A 149 8.12 12.49 -17.12
C SER A 149 9.06 12.58 -18.32
N ILE A 150 8.58 12.23 -19.52
CA ILE A 150 9.35 12.43 -20.75
C ILE A 150 9.65 13.92 -20.95
N ASP A 151 10.79 14.25 -21.58
CA ASP A 151 11.12 15.61 -21.97
C ASP A 151 10.13 16.14 -23.00
N GLY A 152 9.76 17.41 -22.89
CA GLY A 152 8.86 18.06 -23.83
C GLY A 152 8.78 19.57 -23.66
N ASP A 153 8.40 20.26 -24.73
CA ASP A 153 8.24 21.71 -24.81
C ASP A 153 6.99 21.99 -25.65
N VAL A 154 5.87 22.24 -25.01
CA VAL A 154 4.56 22.31 -25.64
C VAL A 154 3.78 23.55 -25.23
N THR A 155 3.00 24.10 -26.17
CA THR A 155 2.11 25.22 -25.90
C THR A 155 0.72 24.90 -26.47
N ALA A 156 -0.31 24.93 -25.64
CA ALA A 156 -1.66 24.54 -26.04
C ALA A 156 -2.75 25.16 -25.15
N PRO A 157 -4.02 25.08 -25.58
CA PRO A 157 -5.16 25.37 -24.70
C PRO A 157 -5.16 24.43 -23.47
N LEU A 158 -5.69 24.93 -22.35
CA LEU A 158 -5.80 24.18 -21.09
C LEU A 158 -7.20 23.60 -20.92
N VAL A 159 -7.29 22.36 -20.44
CA VAL A 159 -8.55 21.68 -20.08
C VAL A 159 -8.44 21.08 -18.69
N TYR A 160 -9.43 21.33 -17.83
CA TYR A 160 -9.53 20.72 -16.51
C TYR A 160 -10.19 19.34 -16.61
N VAL A 161 -9.55 18.35 -16.03
CA VAL A 161 -9.95 16.94 -16.17
C VAL A 161 -10.21 16.24 -14.83
N ASN A 162 -10.60 16.99 -13.79
CA ASN A 162 -10.83 16.46 -12.43
C ASN A 162 -9.61 15.66 -11.91
N HIS A 163 -9.76 14.37 -11.63
CA HIS A 163 -8.65 13.47 -11.25
C HIS A 163 -7.94 12.84 -12.44
N GLY A 164 -8.47 12.99 -13.66
CA GLY A 164 -7.88 12.45 -14.88
C GLY A 164 -8.01 10.94 -15.04
N ASN A 165 -9.02 10.34 -14.42
CA ASN A 165 -9.38 8.94 -14.56
C ASN A 165 -10.17 8.72 -15.86
N ARG A 166 -10.37 7.47 -16.29
CA ARG A 166 -11.11 7.14 -17.51
C ARG A 166 -12.52 7.71 -17.53
N GLU A 167 -13.22 7.61 -16.40
CA GLU A 167 -14.58 8.10 -16.20
C GLU A 167 -14.68 9.63 -16.34
N ASP A 168 -13.62 10.35 -15.93
CA ASP A 168 -13.55 11.80 -16.12
C ASP A 168 -13.51 12.17 -17.60
N TYR A 169 -12.75 11.43 -18.42
CA TYR A 169 -12.72 11.67 -19.87
C TYR A 169 -14.03 11.29 -20.56
N ASP A 170 -14.68 10.21 -20.14
CA ASP A 170 -16.01 9.86 -20.64
C ASP A 170 -17.03 10.95 -20.28
N ARG A 171 -16.89 11.60 -19.13
CA ARG A 171 -17.71 12.77 -18.77
C ARG A 171 -17.40 13.98 -19.63
N LEU A 172 -16.12 14.22 -19.99
CA LEU A 172 -15.74 15.28 -20.95
C LEU A 172 -16.35 15.04 -22.32
N ASP A 173 -16.32 13.82 -22.83
CA ASP A 173 -16.94 13.45 -24.11
C ASP A 173 -18.45 13.78 -24.10
N ARG A 174 -19.14 13.52 -22.96
CA ARG A 174 -20.55 13.89 -22.76
C ARG A 174 -20.78 15.41 -22.74
N LEU A 175 -19.79 16.19 -22.28
CA LEU A 175 -19.83 17.66 -22.32
C LEU A 175 -19.41 18.22 -23.71
N GLY A 176 -19.04 17.37 -24.66
CA GLY A 176 -18.55 17.77 -25.98
C GLY A 176 -17.14 18.39 -25.93
N ILE A 177 -16.35 18.08 -24.91
CA ILE A 177 -15.01 18.64 -24.70
C ILE A 177 -13.96 17.61 -25.09
N SER A 178 -13.09 17.94 -26.01
CA SER A 178 -11.96 17.14 -26.44
C SER A 178 -10.66 17.65 -25.81
N VAL A 179 -9.80 16.74 -25.35
CA VAL A 179 -8.45 17.07 -24.87
C VAL A 179 -7.37 16.88 -25.94
N LYS A 180 -7.76 16.46 -27.15
CA LYS A 180 -6.81 16.21 -28.24
C LYS A 180 -6.03 17.47 -28.59
N GLY A 181 -4.70 17.43 -28.48
CA GLY A 181 -3.82 18.55 -28.71
C GLY A 181 -3.85 19.64 -27.62
N ALA A 182 -4.50 19.37 -26.49
CA ALA A 182 -4.51 20.26 -25.31
C ALA A 182 -3.48 19.85 -24.26
N ILE A 183 -3.17 20.77 -23.35
CA ILE A 183 -2.58 20.46 -22.06
C ILE A 183 -3.72 20.22 -21.08
N VAL A 184 -3.65 19.15 -20.29
CA VAL A 184 -4.65 18.90 -19.23
C VAL A 184 -4.11 19.35 -17.88
N ILE A 185 -5.02 19.80 -16.99
CA ILE A 185 -4.74 20.03 -15.58
C ILE A 185 -5.62 19.11 -14.72
N ALA A 186 -4.99 18.28 -13.91
CA ALA A 186 -5.64 17.32 -13.02
C ALA A 186 -5.29 17.62 -11.57
N ARG A 187 -6.15 17.22 -10.63
CA ARG A 187 -5.83 17.22 -9.21
C ARG A 187 -5.35 15.84 -8.75
N TYR A 188 -4.49 15.81 -7.73
CA TYR A 188 -4.09 14.59 -7.06
C TYR A 188 -5.29 13.88 -6.42
N GLY A 189 -5.13 12.62 -6.06
CA GLY A 189 -6.15 11.76 -5.48
C GLY A 189 -6.75 10.78 -6.50
N GLU A 190 -7.55 9.84 -6.00
CA GLU A 190 -8.24 8.78 -6.74
C GLU A 190 -7.29 7.94 -7.62
N GLY A 191 -6.29 7.33 -6.99
CA GLY A 191 -5.35 6.41 -7.63
C GLY A 191 -3.95 6.99 -7.88
N TRP A 192 -3.14 6.18 -8.52
CA TRP A 192 -1.74 6.47 -8.81
C TRP A 192 -1.59 7.70 -9.72
N ARG A 193 -0.63 8.56 -9.37
CA ARG A 193 -0.42 9.82 -10.13
C ARG A 193 -0.02 9.62 -11.59
N GLY A 194 0.66 8.51 -11.91
CA GLY A 194 1.06 8.16 -13.29
C GLY A 194 -0.11 7.83 -14.23
N ILE A 195 -1.28 7.46 -13.68
CA ILE A 195 -2.49 7.22 -14.49
C ILE A 195 -2.98 8.50 -15.16
N LYS A 196 -2.78 9.65 -14.53
CA LYS A 196 -3.25 10.94 -15.06
C LYS A 196 -2.62 11.29 -16.42
N PRO A 197 -1.27 11.31 -16.58
CA PRO A 197 -0.65 11.50 -17.88
C PRO A 197 -0.84 10.29 -18.83
N LYS A 198 -0.96 9.06 -18.33
CA LYS A 198 -1.25 7.89 -19.15
C LYS A 198 -2.57 8.06 -19.90
N VAL A 199 -3.66 8.23 -19.17
CA VAL A 199 -5.01 8.39 -19.77
C VAL A 199 -5.09 9.65 -20.61
N ALA A 200 -4.48 10.77 -20.16
CA ALA A 200 -4.41 12.01 -20.95
C ALA A 200 -3.75 11.77 -22.31
N GLY A 201 -2.60 11.11 -22.34
CA GLY A 201 -1.88 10.77 -23.58
C GLY A 201 -2.68 9.83 -24.48
N GLU A 202 -3.33 8.81 -23.94
CA GLU A 202 -4.22 7.90 -24.67
C GLU A 202 -5.40 8.67 -25.32
N ARG A 203 -5.91 9.73 -24.69
CA ARG A 203 -6.95 10.62 -25.22
C ARG A 203 -6.43 11.73 -26.12
N GLY A 204 -5.11 11.75 -26.39
CA GLY A 204 -4.46 12.66 -27.33
C GLY A 204 -4.08 14.04 -26.77
N ALA A 205 -4.04 14.21 -25.44
CA ALA A 205 -3.42 15.36 -24.80
C ALA A 205 -1.90 15.37 -25.07
N ILE A 206 -1.29 16.55 -25.06
CA ILE A 206 0.14 16.73 -25.34
C ILE A 206 0.97 17.17 -24.13
N GLY A 207 0.33 17.35 -22.98
CA GLY A 207 0.98 17.66 -21.70
C GLY A 207 -0.01 17.52 -20.55
N CYS A 208 0.52 17.32 -19.34
CA CYS A 208 -0.25 17.17 -18.13
C CYS A 208 0.34 18.02 -17.00
N ILE A 209 -0.51 18.73 -16.27
CA ILE A 209 -0.17 19.45 -15.04
C ILE A 209 -0.97 18.85 -13.92
N ILE A 210 -0.33 18.60 -12.76
CA ILE A 210 -1.00 17.99 -11.60
C ILE A 210 -0.88 18.93 -10.41
N TYR A 211 -1.94 19.08 -9.61
CA TYR A 211 -1.90 19.91 -8.39
C TYR A 211 -2.61 19.24 -7.22
N SER A 212 -2.14 19.52 -5.98
CA SER A 212 -2.87 19.15 -4.76
C SER A 212 -4.03 20.14 -4.55
N ASP A 213 -5.27 19.64 -4.47
CA ASP A 213 -6.42 20.50 -4.20
C ASP A 213 -6.58 20.68 -2.69
N PRO A 214 -6.78 21.93 -2.18
CA PRO A 214 -6.87 22.19 -0.74
C PRO A 214 -8.09 21.55 -0.05
N LYS A 215 -9.06 21.03 -0.79
CA LYS A 215 -10.19 20.27 -0.24
C LYS A 215 -9.74 18.93 0.35
N GLY A 216 -8.75 18.29 -0.27
CA GLY A 216 -8.16 17.04 0.20
C GLY A 216 -6.93 17.24 1.05
N ASP A 217 -6.11 18.27 0.73
CA ASP A 217 -4.77 18.47 1.25
C ASP A 217 -4.46 19.98 1.32
N GLY A 218 -4.90 20.66 2.36
CA GLY A 218 -4.69 22.09 2.60
C GLY A 218 -5.76 22.73 3.49
N TYR A 219 -5.90 24.04 3.43
CA TYR A 219 -6.70 24.88 4.33
C TYR A 219 -8.18 24.49 4.47
N TYR A 220 -8.71 23.70 3.60
CA TYR A 220 -10.09 23.20 3.72
C TYR A 220 -10.23 22.15 4.82
N ARG A 221 -9.13 21.48 5.18
CA ARG A 221 -9.06 20.43 6.19
C ARG A 221 -8.69 20.98 7.56
N GLY A 222 -7.90 22.06 7.63
CA GLY A 222 -7.39 22.66 8.85
C GLY A 222 -6.38 23.77 8.52
N ASP A 223 -5.70 24.26 9.54
CA ASP A 223 -4.71 25.31 9.37
C ASP A 223 -3.50 24.82 8.57
N ASP A 224 -3.04 25.68 7.65
CA ASP A 224 -1.84 25.43 6.84
C ASP A 224 -0.57 25.45 7.71
N TYR A 225 0.43 24.66 7.33
CA TYR A 225 1.75 24.68 7.94
C TYR A 225 2.45 26.05 7.73
N PRO A 226 3.10 26.64 8.73
CA PRO A 226 3.53 26.03 10.00
C PRO A 226 2.56 26.24 11.19
N GLU A 227 1.44 26.93 11.05
CA GLU A 227 0.44 27.16 12.12
C GLU A 227 -0.31 25.87 12.45
N GLY A 228 -0.69 25.09 11.43
CA GLY A 228 -1.26 23.76 11.51
C GLY A 228 -0.44 22.74 10.73
N GLY A 229 -0.94 21.54 10.56
CA GLY A 229 -0.22 20.44 9.91
C GLY A 229 -0.49 20.28 8.41
N TRP A 230 -1.45 21.05 7.83
CA TRP A 230 -1.89 20.84 6.45
C TRP A 230 -0.98 21.55 5.43
N ARG A 231 -0.98 21.05 4.19
CA ARG A 231 -0.14 21.56 3.10
C ARG A 231 -0.33 23.06 2.88
N PRO A 232 0.74 23.88 2.93
CA PRO A 232 0.63 25.30 2.67
C PRO A 232 0.42 25.60 1.19
N ARG A 233 -0.04 26.83 0.90
CA ARG A 233 -0.47 27.26 -0.45
C ARG A 233 0.56 27.03 -1.56
N LEU A 234 1.84 27.06 -1.24
CA LEU A 234 2.94 26.86 -2.19
C LEU A 234 3.62 25.49 -2.01
N GLY A 235 3.10 24.62 -1.13
CA GLY A 235 3.53 23.24 -0.99
C GLY A 235 3.21 22.43 -2.26
N VAL A 236 4.11 21.56 -2.66
CA VAL A 236 3.99 20.76 -3.88
C VAL A 236 4.29 19.31 -3.60
N GLN A 237 3.41 18.42 -4.04
CA GLN A 237 3.66 16.99 -4.04
C GLN A 237 4.56 16.62 -5.23
N ARG A 238 5.79 16.19 -4.96
CA ARG A 238 6.66 15.53 -5.95
C ARG A 238 6.13 14.13 -6.22
N GLY A 239 6.82 13.35 -7.01
CA GLY A 239 6.57 11.93 -7.14
C GLY A 239 6.85 11.38 -8.53
N SER A 240 6.96 10.06 -8.62
CA SER A 240 7.06 9.34 -9.86
C SER A 240 5.73 9.33 -10.62
N VAL A 241 5.79 9.45 -11.94
CA VAL A 241 4.66 9.25 -12.86
C VAL A 241 4.87 8.05 -13.78
N MET A 242 5.67 7.07 -13.32
CA MET A 242 5.83 5.80 -14.04
C MET A 242 4.47 5.19 -14.36
N ASP A 243 4.37 4.58 -15.53
CA ASP A 243 3.23 3.75 -15.89
C ASP A 243 3.22 2.44 -15.08
N THR A 244 2.08 1.83 -14.91
CA THR A 244 1.83 0.63 -14.11
C THR A 244 2.09 -0.69 -14.86
N ASP A 245 2.84 -0.67 -15.98
CA ASP A 245 3.15 -1.87 -16.75
C ASP A 245 4.05 -2.84 -15.95
N TYR A 246 5.00 -2.30 -15.20
CA TYR A 246 5.89 -3.00 -14.25
C TYR A 246 6.55 -1.99 -13.31
N PRO A 247 6.88 -2.35 -12.06
CA PRO A 247 7.72 -1.55 -11.16
C PRO A 247 9.21 -1.82 -11.40
N GLY A 248 10.09 -1.16 -10.64
CA GLY A 248 11.54 -1.33 -10.73
C GLY A 248 12.17 -0.46 -11.81
N ASP A 249 13.43 -0.71 -12.12
CA ASP A 249 14.16 0.08 -13.11
C ASP A 249 13.50 0.00 -14.49
N PRO A 250 13.10 1.13 -15.10
CA PRO A 250 12.49 1.14 -16.44
C PRO A 250 13.30 0.42 -17.53
N LEU A 251 14.60 0.25 -17.33
CA LEU A 251 15.49 -0.30 -18.32
C LEU A 251 15.77 -1.81 -18.16
N THR A 252 15.40 -2.41 -17.03
CA THR A 252 15.70 -3.83 -16.72
C THR A 252 14.49 -4.65 -16.27
N PRO A 253 13.28 -4.53 -16.89
CA PRO A 253 12.09 -5.20 -16.40
C PRO A 253 12.26 -6.74 -16.33
N GLY A 254 12.07 -7.30 -15.15
CA GLY A 254 12.15 -8.75 -14.89
C GLY A 254 13.57 -9.29 -14.75
N VAL A 255 14.56 -8.40 -14.62
CA VAL A 255 15.99 -8.76 -14.44
C VAL A 255 16.65 -7.72 -13.55
N GLY A 256 17.18 -8.11 -12.40
CA GLY A 256 17.83 -7.18 -11.49
C GLY A 256 18.88 -6.29 -12.16
N ALA A 257 18.88 -4.99 -11.82
CA ALA A 257 19.73 -3.94 -12.43
C ALA A 257 21.20 -4.03 -12.01
N THR A 258 21.79 -5.24 -12.15
CA THR A 258 23.21 -5.49 -11.91
C THR A 258 24.10 -4.83 -12.98
N ALA A 259 25.41 -4.85 -12.77
CA ALA A 259 26.36 -4.28 -13.73
C ALA A 259 26.31 -4.98 -15.11
N GLU A 260 25.98 -6.25 -15.15
CA GLU A 260 25.90 -7.10 -16.34
C GLU A 260 24.50 -7.12 -16.98
N ALA A 261 23.51 -6.51 -16.37
CA ALA A 261 22.14 -6.52 -16.86
C ALA A 261 22.02 -5.87 -18.23
N LYS A 262 21.30 -6.54 -19.14
CA LYS A 262 20.99 -5.98 -20.44
C LYS A 262 19.85 -4.97 -20.30
N ARG A 263 20.13 -3.72 -20.65
CA ARG A 263 19.20 -2.60 -20.50
C ARG A 263 18.46 -2.26 -21.79
N LEU A 264 17.22 -1.89 -21.64
CA LEU A 264 16.44 -1.23 -22.68
C LEU A 264 16.99 0.17 -22.95
N THR A 265 16.60 0.78 -24.06
CA THR A 265 16.77 2.23 -24.24
C THR A 265 15.62 2.97 -23.56
N ILE A 266 15.84 4.25 -23.19
CA ILE A 266 14.77 5.12 -22.65
C ILE A 266 13.53 5.15 -23.55
N ARG A 267 13.74 5.10 -24.87
CA ARG A 267 12.65 5.08 -25.84
C ARG A 267 11.80 3.81 -25.80
N ASP A 268 12.43 2.68 -25.49
CA ASP A 268 11.80 1.36 -25.47
C ASP A 268 11.19 1.03 -24.10
N ALA A 269 11.53 1.79 -23.06
CA ALA A 269 10.96 1.66 -21.73
C ALA A 269 9.47 2.05 -21.73
N LYS A 270 8.60 1.11 -21.37
CA LYS A 270 7.16 1.30 -21.42
C LYS A 270 6.64 2.22 -20.32
N THR A 271 7.28 2.19 -19.17
CA THR A 271 6.85 2.89 -17.96
C THR A 271 7.19 4.37 -17.93
N ILE A 272 8.00 4.87 -18.86
CA ILE A 272 8.23 6.30 -19.04
C ILE A 272 7.03 6.95 -19.76
N THR A 273 6.54 8.10 -19.26
CA THR A 273 5.35 8.75 -19.79
C THR A 273 5.50 9.10 -21.28
N LYS A 274 4.37 9.27 -21.96
CA LYS A 274 4.37 9.64 -23.41
C LYS A 274 4.17 11.14 -23.63
N ILE A 275 3.85 11.90 -22.59
CA ILE A 275 3.68 13.34 -22.59
C ILE A 275 4.41 13.97 -21.40
N PRO A 276 4.90 15.23 -21.49
CA PRO A 276 5.51 15.92 -20.37
C PRO A 276 4.52 16.18 -19.24
N VAL A 277 5.01 16.05 -17.99
CA VAL A 277 4.21 16.20 -16.77
C VAL A 277 4.95 17.07 -15.76
N LEU A 278 4.25 18.00 -15.09
CA LEU A 278 4.77 18.75 -13.95
C LEU A 278 3.74 18.90 -12.84
N PRO A 279 4.15 18.78 -11.56
CA PRO A 279 3.34 19.13 -10.42
C PRO A 279 3.46 20.63 -10.13
N ILE A 280 2.36 21.24 -9.68
CA ILE A 280 2.33 22.63 -9.22
C ILE A 280 1.61 22.76 -7.89
N SER A 281 1.84 23.86 -7.19
CA SER A 281 1.09 24.22 -6.00
C SER A 281 -0.36 24.59 -6.33
N TYR A 282 -1.27 24.51 -5.35
CA TYR A 282 -2.63 25.01 -5.59
C TYR A 282 -2.67 26.54 -5.73
N SER A 283 -1.70 27.25 -5.17
CA SER A 283 -1.55 28.69 -5.41
C SER A 283 -1.23 29.00 -6.89
N ASP A 284 -0.37 28.17 -7.51
CA ASP A 284 -0.03 28.32 -8.93
C ASP A 284 -1.15 27.79 -9.84
N ALA A 285 -2.00 26.88 -9.37
CA ALA A 285 -3.15 26.38 -10.13
C ALA A 285 -4.28 27.42 -10.27
N VAL A 286 -4.48 28.29 -9.26
CA VAL A 286 -5.56 29.30 -9.26
C VAL A 286 -5.55 30.19 -10.51
N PRO A 287 -4.44 30.85 -10.93
CA PRO A 287 -4.42 31.68 -12.12
C PRO A 287 -4.77 30.90 -13.39
N LEU A 288 -4.31 29.64 -13.51
CA LEU A 288 -4.57 28.77 -14.65
C LEU A 288 -6.05 28.40 -14.76
N LEU A 289 -6.62 27.91 -13.66
CA LEU A 289 -8.01 27.45 -13.59
C LEU A 289 -9.02 28.61 -13.68
N SER A 290 -8.65 29.80 -13.18
CA SER A 290 -9.51 31.00 -13.24
C SER A 290 -9.76 31.50 -14.66
N GLU A 291 -8.86 31.20 -15.59
CA GLU A 291 -8.98 31.61 -16.99
C GLU A 291 -9.69 30.57 -17.87
N LEU A 292 -10.07 29.43 -17.33
CA LEU A 292 -10.89 28.47 -18.03
C LEU A 292 -12.31 29.01 -18.23
N ARG A 293 -12.94 28.64 -19.36
CA ARG A 293 -14.31 28.96 -19.69
C ARG A 293 -15.04 27.68 -20.13
N GLY A 294 -16.09 27.80 -20.90
CA GLY A 294 -16.92 26.70 -21.33
C GLY A 294 -17.86 26.24 -20.21
N PRO A 295 -18.27 24.96 -20.17
CA PRO A 295 -19.17 24.46 -19.15
C PRO A 295 -18.61 24.62 -17.74
N VAL A 296 -19.49 24.95 -16.78
CA VAL A 296 -19.16 24.83 -15.36
C VAL A 296 -18.94 23.35 -15.05
N ALA A 297 -17.87 23.06 -14.33
CA ALA A 297 -17.54 21.69 -13.95
C ALA A 297 -18.70 21.07 -13.13
N PRO A 298 -18.92 19.75 -13.25
CA PRO A 298 -19.86 19.03 -12.40
C PRO A 298 -19.61 19.28 -10.90
N ASP A 299 -20.62 19.18 -10.08
CA ASP A 299 -20.54 19.51 -8.65
C ASP A 299 -19.48 18.64 -7.94
N GLU A 300 -19.40 17.36 -8.31
CA GLU A 300 -18.43 16.41 -7.80
C GLU A 300 -16.97 16.72 -8.20
N TRP A 301 -16.78 17.50 -9.26
CA TRP A 301 -15.45 17.95 -9.70
C TRP A 301 -14.95 19.20 -9.01
N ARG A 302 -15.79 19.82 -8.17
CA ARG A 302 -15.39 21.05 -7.48
C ARG A 302 -14.46 20.75 -6.33
N GLY A 303 -13.30 21.38 -6.37
CA GLY A 303 -12.32 21.36 -5.30
C GLY A 303 -12.55 22.44 -4.23
N GLY A 304 -11.49 22.78 -3.51
CA GLY A 304 -11.47 23.77 -2.43
C GLY A 304 -10.98 25.15 -2.85
N LEU A 305 -10.62 25.39 -4.12
CA LEU A 305 -10.15 26.70 -4.55
C LEU A 305 -11.29 27.73 -4.60
N PRO A 306 -11.02 29.01 -4.29
CA PRO A 306 -12.04 30.08 -4.27
C PRO A 306 -12.37 30.60 -5.68
N ILE A 307 -12.73 29.71 -6.60
CA ILE A 307 -13.03 30.00 -8.00
C ILE A 307 -14.31 29.28 -8.44
N THR A 308 -14.90 29.73 -9.56
CA THR A 308 -15.84 28.90 -10.29
C THR A 308 -15.05 27.95 -11.20
N TYR A 309 -15.19 26.64 -10.97
CA TYR A 309 -14.51 25.65 -11.80
C TYR A 309 -15.21 25.54 -13.16
N HIS A 310 -14.48 25.81 -14.21
CA HIS A 310 -14.89 25.57 -15.60
C HIS A 310 -14.03 24.45 -16.20
N VAL A 311 -14.61 23.67 -17.07
CA VAL A 311 -13.91 22.56 -17.71
C VAL A 311 -12.90 23.06 -18.76
N GLY A 312 -13.24 24.15 -19.47
CA GLY A 312 -12.47 24.65 -20.59
C GLY A 312 -12.90 24.04 -21.94
N PRO A 313 -12.09 24.16 -22.98
CA PRO A 313 -11.05 25.16 -23.08
C PRO A 313 -11.64 26.57 -22.98
N GLY A 314 -10.80 27.54 -22.69
CA GLY A 314 -11.16 28.96 -22.72
C GLY A 314 -10.08 29.71 -23.48
N PRO A 315 -9.87 31.00 -23.19
CA PRO A 315 -8.73 31.73 -23.72
C PRO A 315 -7.39 31.29 -23.12
N ALA A 316 -7.41 30.41 -22.08
CA ALA A 316 -6.21 29.96 -21.40
C ALA A 316 -5.31 29.15 -22.33
N LYS A 317 -4.14 29.71 -22.63
CA LYS A 317 -3.07 29.07 -23.39
C LYS A 317 -1.84 28.95 -22.53
N VAL A 318 -1.39 27.71 -22.33
CA VAL A 318 -0.32 27.37 -21.40
C VAL A 318 0.89 26.84 -22.15
N HIS A 319 2.08 27.27 -21.70
CA HIS A 319 3.36 26.72 -22.08
C HIS A 319 3.85 25.79 -20.96
N LEU A 320 4.13 24.56 -21.31
CA LEU A 320 4.68 23.53 -20.42
C LEU A 320 5.99 23.03 -20.99
N LYS A 321 7.08 23.16 -20.22
CA LYS A 321 8.40 22.63 -20.59
C LYS A 321 8.96 21.77 -19.47
N VAL A 322 9.41 20.59 -19.83
CA VAL A 322 10.10 19.63 -18.93
C VAL A 322 11.34 19.14 -19.66
N SER A 323 12.48 19.20 -18.99
CA SER A 323 13.64 18.44 -19.41
C SER A 323 14.39 17.90 -18.18
N SER A 324 14.95 16.71 -18.30
CA SER A 324 15.60 15.99 -17.21
C SER A 324 17.01 15.57 -17.57
N ASN A 325 17.85 15.40 -16.57
CA ASN A 325 19.12 14.68 -16.68
C ASN A 325 18.80 13.19 -16.50
N TRP A 326 18.86 12.45 -17.57
CA TRP A 326 18.61 10.99 -17.62
C TRP A 326 19.90 10.24 -17.28
N GLU A 327 20.13 10.01 -16.00
CA GLU A 327 21.38 9.42 -15.50
C GLU A 327 21.13 8.09 -14.78
N MET A 328 22.10 7.21 -14.88
CA MET A 328 22.16 6.04 -14.00
C MET A 328 22.69 6.46 -12.63
N LYS A 329 22.02 6.02 -11.57
CA LYS A 329 22.41 6.26 -10.19
C LYS A 329 22.54 4.96 -9.42
N PRO A 330 23.53 4.85 -8.52
CA PRO A 330 23.57 3.72 -7.59
C PRO A 330 22.46 3.90 -6.53
N ILE A 331 21.86 2.77 -6.14
CA ILE A 331 21.02 2.61 -4.96
C ILE A 331 21.67 1.59 -4.01
N TYR A 332 21.38 1.71 -2.71
CA TYR A 332 22.10 1.03 -1.63
C TYR A 332 21.15 0.29 -0.69
N ASP A 333 20.73 -0.91 -1.05
CA ASP A 333 19.90 -1.75 -0.19
C ASP A 333 20.71 -2.32 0.97
N VAL A 334 20.28 -2.10 2.20
CA VAL A 334 20.93 -2.67 3.39
C VAL A 334 20.23 -3.95 3.79
N ILE A 335 20.93 -5.06 3.66
CA ILE A 335 20.43 -6.40 3.99
C ILE A 335 21.14 -6.91 5.23
N ALA A 336 20.37 -7.27 6.27
CA ALA A 336 20.89 -7.67 7.57
C ALA A 336 20.22 -8.96 8.08
N THR A 337 21.00 -10.00 8.28
CA THR A 337 20.52 -11.32 8.68
C THR A 337 20.85 -11.62 10.15
N LEU A 338 19.83 -11.98 10.92
CA LEU A 338 20.00 -12.66 12.20
C LEU A 338 19.76 -14.15 11.95
N HIS A 339 20.85 -14.92 11.97
CA HIS A 339 20.79 -16.35 11.65
C HIS A 339 19.99 -17.15 12.66
N GLY A 340 19.08 -17.97 12.16
CA GLY A 340 18.31 -18.94 12.93
C GLY A 340 19.10 -20.23 13.19
N SER A 341 18.45 -21.16 13.87
CA SER A 341 18.95 -22.54 13.95
C SER A 341 18.72 -23.33 12.66
N ASP A 342 17.83 -22.84 11.78
CA ASP A 342 17.60 -23.30 10.41
C ASP A 342 17.71 -22.12 9.43
N ASP A 343 18.79 -22.10 8.66
CA ASP A 343 19.02 -21.06 7.64
C ASP A 343 18.25 -21.33 6.33
N ASN A 344 17.47 -22.41 6.24
CA ASN A 344 16.67 -22.72 5.05
C ASN A 344 15.29 -22.06 5.05
N GLU A 345 14.86 -21.44 6.13
CA GLU A 345 13.58 -20.76 6.23
C GLU A 345 13.80 -19.30 6.65
N TRP A 346 13.29 -18.35 5.86
CA TRP A 346 13.55 -16.92 6.02
C TRP A 346 12.28 -16.14 6.33
N VAL A 347 12.29 -15.36 7.38
CA VAL A 347 11.29 -14.34 7.68
C VAL A 347 11.88 -12.99 7.27
N LEU A 348 11.23 -12.29 6.34
CA LEU A 348 11.73 -11.02 5.81
C LEU A 348 10.94 -9.85 6.37
N ARG A 349 11.64 -8.75 6.64
CA ARG A 349 11.11 -7.49 7.15
C ARG A 349 11.71 -6.32 6.37
N GLY A 350 10.90 -5.48 5.74
CA GLY A 350 11.40 -4.36 4.96
C GLY A 350 10.70 -3.03 5.23
N ASN A 351 11.43 -1.96 4.99
CA ASN A 351 11.00 -0.56 4.88
C ASN A 351 12.02 0.18 4.02
N HIS A 352 11.59 1.19 3.28
CA HIS A 352 12.58 1.97 2.53
C HIS A 352 13.22 3.07 3.37
N HIS A 353 14.33 3.64 2.87
CA HIS A 353 15.09 4.68 3.55
C HIS A 353 15.41 5.89 2.68
N ASP A 354 15.14 5.82 1.37
CA ASP A 354 15.17 6.99 0.49
C ASP A 354 13.90 7.83 0.66
N ALA A 355 13.94 9.09 0.29
CA ALA A 355 12.80 9.98 0.33
C ALA A 355 12.88 11.04 -0.77
N TRP A 356 11.76 11.65 -1.17
CA TRP A 356 11.80 12.77 -2.12
C TRP A 356 12.59 13.96 -1.59
N VAL A 357 12.52 14.21 -0.30
CA VAL A 357 13.28 15.28 0.37
C VAL A 357 13.81 14.79 1.73
N ASN A 358 13.22 15.24 2.86
CA ASN A 358 13.64 14.83 4.20
C ASN A 358 12.87 13.61 4.74
N GLY A 359 11.65 13.38 4.29
CA GLY A 359 10.91 12.14 4.48
C GLY A 359 10.74 11.68 5.93
N ALA A 360 10.39 12.60 6.86
CA ALA A 360 10.28 12.21 8.26
C ALA A 360 9.10 11.26 8.52
N ASP A 361 7.99 11.48 7.80
CA ASP A 361 6.86 10.56 7.78
C ASP A 361 7.12 9.44 6.77
N ASP A 362 7.31 9.82 5.54
CA ASP A 362 7.50 8.94 4.39
C ASP A 362 8.97 8.94 3.93
N PRO A 363 9.73 7.87 4.31
CA PRO A 363 9.38 6.65 5.04
C PRO A 363 10.02 6.53 6.42
N VAL A 364 10.69 7.56 6.91
CA VAL A 364 11.58 7.45 8.07
C VAL A 364 10.83 7.09 9.35
N SER A 365 9.49 7.34 9.41
CA SER A 365 8.67 6.95 10.55
C SER A 365 8.63 5.43 10.74
N GLY A 366 8.40 4.68 9.67
CA GLY A 366 8.46 3.21 9.67
C GLY A 366 9.88 2.68 9.78
N GLN A 367 10.84 3.27 9.07
CA GLN A 367 12.24 2.86 9.12
C GLN A 367 12.84 3.02 10.53
N SER A 368 12.45 4.07 11.24
CA SER A 368 12.89 4.29 12.63
C SER A 368 12.36 3.25 13.60
N ALA A 369 11.13 2.79 13.40
CA ALA A 369 10.54 1.69 14.16
C ALA A 369 11.24 0.37 13.84
N LEU A 370 11.50 0.08 12.57
CA LEU A 370 12.26 -1.12 12.12
C LEU A 370 13.65 -1.20 12.77
N LEU A 371 14.35 -0.09 12.88
CA LEU A 371 15.66 -0.06 13.53
C LEU A 371 15.57 -0.36 15.03
N GLU A 372 14.53 0.12 15.71
CA GLU A 372 14.33 -0.21 17.13
C GLU A 372 13.90 -1.67 17.33
N GLU A 373 13.09 -2.23 16.39
CA GLU A 373 12.80 -3.67 16.36
C GLU A 373 14.09 -4.48 16.30
N ALA A 374 14.95 -4.19 15.33
CA ALA A 374 16.22 -4.89 15.12
C ALA A 374 17.18 -4.76 16.33
N ARG A 375 17.25 -3.55 16.91
CA ARG A 375 18.04 -3.34 18.15
C ARG A 375 17.59 -4.27 19.27
N MET A 376 16.28 -4.36 19.46
CA MET A 376 15.73 -5.18 20.54
C MET A 376 15.88 -6.68 20.26
N LEU A 377 15.77 -7.12 19.00
CA LEU A 377 16.05 -8.51 18.63
C LEU A 377 17.51 -8.89 18.87
N GLY A 378 18.45 -8.02 18.52
CA GLY A 378 19.87 -8.19 18.84
C GLY A 378 20.11 -8.28 20.34
N GLU A 379 19.37 -7.52 21.16
CA GLU A 379 19.43 -7.60 22.62
C GLU A 379 18.87 -8.94 23.15
N LEU A 380 17.73 -9.40 22.64
CA LEU A 380 17.17 -10.71 23.00
C LEU A 380 18.13 -11.84 22.63
N HIS A 381 18.76 -11.76 21.47
CA HIS A 381 19.75 -12.75 21.04
C HIS A 381 20.94 -12.80 22.00
N ARG A 382 21.46 -11.67 22.46
CA ARG A 382 22.51 -11.59 23.51
C ARG A 382 22.04 -12.17 24.84
N GLN A 383 20.74 -12.10 25.14
CA GLN A 383 20.12 -12.70 26.33
C GLN A 383 19.85 -14.21 26.20
N GLY A 384 20.21 -14.84 25.08
CA GLY A 384 20.08 -16.27 24.82
C GLY A 384 18.82 -16.67 24.06
N TRP A 385 18.05 -15.72 23.50
CA TRP A 385 17.03 -16.07 22.53
C TRP A 385 17.70 -16.45 21.20
N GLN A 386 17.28 -17.57 20.63
CA GLN A 386 17.75 -18.05 19.33
C GLN A 386 16.55 -18.35 18.46
N PRO A 387 16.32 -17.63 17.37
CA PRO A 387 15.23 -17.89 16.44
C PRO A 387 15.43 -19.25 15.76
N LYS A 388 14.34 -19.93 15.42
CA LYS A 388 14.41 -21.14 14.59
C LYS A 388 14.72 -20.76 13.14
N ARG A 389 13.98 -19.81 12.58
CA ARG A 389 14.14 -19.29 11.20
C ARG A 389 15.07 -18.09 11.19
N SER A 390 15.84 -17.95 10.14
CA SER A 390 16.62 -16.73 9.93
C SER A 390 15.73 -15.55 9.68
N ILE A 391 16.07 -14.40 10.28
CA ILE A 391 15.34 -13.14 10.13
C ILE A 391 16.19 -12.21 9.25
N ILE A 392 15.62 -11.72 8.17
CA ILE A 392 16.29 -10.82 7.22
C ILE A 392 15.61 -9.46 7.25
N TYR A 393 16.30 -8.46 7.78
CA TYR A 393 15.89 -7.06 7.69
C TYR A 393 16.42 -6.45 6.41
N CYS A 394 15.57 -5.69 5.74
CA CYS A 394 15.87 -5.01 4.50
C CYS A 394 15.53 -3.52 4.66
N ALA A 395 16.52 -2.64 4.50
CA ALA A 395 16.28 -1.21 4.34
C ALA A 395 16.49 -0.90 2.86
N TRP A 396 15.37 -0.66 2.16
CA TRP A 396 15.35 -0.48 0.71
C TRP A 396 15.71 0.94 0.32
N ASP A 397 16.36 1.09 -0.82
CA ASP A 397 16.66 2.36 -1.45
C ASP A 397 15.92 2.49 -2.78
N GLY A 398 15.46 3.69 -3.10
CA GLY A 398 14.79 3.95 -4.37
C GLY A 398 13.37 3.43 -4.48
N GLU A 399 12.65 3.32 -3.39
CA GLU A 399 11.20 3.06 -3.39
C GLU A 399 10.46 4.15 -4.14
N GLU A 400 10.69 5.38 -3.75
CA GLU A 400 9.98 6.59 -4.17
C GLU A 400 9.90 6.80 -5.69
N PRO A 401 10.96 6.54 -6.47
CA PRO A 401 10.84 6.63 -7.92
C PRO A 401 10.12 5.45 -8.57
N GLY A 402 9.97 4.31 -7.90
CA GLY A 402 9.25 3.18 -8.48
C GLY A 402 9.64 1.81 -7.93
N LEU A 403 9.84 1.67 -6.63
CA LEU A 403 10.17 0.41 -5.94
C LEU A 403 11.51 -0.18 -6.41
N LEU A 404 12.50 0.68 -6.76
CA LEU A 404 13.69 0.23 -7.47
C LEU A 404 14.47 -0.81 -6.66
N GLY A 405 14.80 -0.55 -5.38
CA GLY A 405 15.63 -1.45 -4.59
C GLY A 405 14.98 -2.80 -4.34
N SER A 406 13.77 -2.82 -3.81
CA SER A 406 13.06 -4.07 -3.50
C SER A 406 12.80 -4.92 -4.75
N VAL A 407 12.46 -4.30 -5.88
CA VAL A 407 12.22 -5.02 -7.15
C VAL A 407 13.52 -5.62 -7.69
N GLU A 408 14.57 -4.80 -7.80
CA GLU A 408 15.86 -5.29 -8.34
C GLU A 408 16.46 -6.39 -7.47
N TRP A 409 16.29 -6.27 -6.14
CA TRP A 409 16.74 -7.30 -5.20
C TRP A 409 15.92 -8.60 -5.35
N VAL A 410 14.58 -8.52 -5.41
CA VAL A 410 13.71 -9.69 -5.59
C VAL A 410 13.97 -10.37 -6.94
N GLU A 411 14.14 -9.62 -8.01
CA GLU A 411 14.46 -10.17 -9.33
C GLU A 411 15.82 -10.88 -9.33
N THR A 412 16.80 -10.35 -8.60
CA THR A 412 18.14 -10.93 -8.48
C THR A 412 18.15 -12.22 -7.65
N HIS A 413 17.35 -12.26 -6.54
CA HIS A 413 17.33 -13.37 -5.58
C HIS A 413 16.09 -14.27 -5.70
N LEU A 414 15.41 -14.25 -6.86
CA LEU A 414 14.10 -14.90 -7.04
C LEU A 414 14.10 -16.39 -6.69
N ASP A 415 15.12 -17.13 -7.12
CA ASP A 415 15.19 -18.59 -6.93
C ASP A 415 15.37 -18.96 -5.45
N GLU A 416 16.15 -18.17 -4.71
CA GLU A 416 16.38 -18.32 -3.28
C GLU A 416 15.12 -17.96 -2.50
N LEU A 417 14.49 -16.84 -2.86
CA LEU A 417 13.24 -16.39 -2.24
C LEU A 417 12.10 -17.40 -2.44
N LYS A 418 11.94 -17.94 -3.63
CA LYS A 418 10.94 -18.98 -3.88
C LYS A 418 11.16 -20.23 -3.04
N LYS A 419 12.39 -20.54 -2.69
CA LYS A 419 12.75 -21.73 -1.96
C LYS A 419 12.69 -21.53 -0.44
N HIS A 420 13.08 -20.35 0.06
CA HIS A 420 13.37 -20.12 1.48
C HIS A 420 12.43 -19.13 2.18
N ALA A 421 11.82 -18.18 1.46
CA ALA A 421 11.04 -17.12 2.08
C ALA A 421 9.70 -17.62 2.61
N VAL A 422 9.47 -17.47 3.91
CA VAL A 422 8.22 -17.83 4.61
C VAL A 422 7.19 -16.73 4.43
N ALA A 423 7.55 -15.50 4.78
CA ALA A 423 6.71 -14.32 4.66
C ALA A 423 7.56 -13.06 4.57
N TYR A 424 6.98 -12.00 4.00
CA TYR A 424 7.53 -10.65 4.00
C TYR A 424 6.59 -9.70 4.75
N ILE A 425 7.12 -8.94 5.70
CA ILE A 425 6.36 -7.91 6.42
C ILE A 425 6.92 -6.54 6.09
N ASN A 426 6.08 -5.70 5.52
CA ASN A 426 6.37 -4.32 5.16
C ASN A 426 5.88 -3.33 6.20
N SER A 427 6.56 -2.23 6.35
CA SER A 427 6.00 -0.94 6.74
C SER A 427 6.57 0.13 5.81
N ASP A 428 6.01 1.32 5.89
CA ASP A 428 6.38 2.48 5.11
C ASP A 428 6.27 3.70 6.02
N SER A 429 5.24 4.52 5.86
CA SER A 429 4.91 5.58 6.81
C SER A 429 4.21 5.04 8.06
N ASN A 430 4.28 5.80 9.16
CA ASN A 430 3.58 5.46 10.39
C ASN A 430 3.17 6.73 11.14
N GLU A 431 1.90 6.87 11.38
CA GLU A 431 1.29 8.04 11.98
C GLU A 431 0.52 7.69 13.26
N ARG A 432 -0.05 8.69 13.90
CA ARG A 432 -0.98 8.51 15.01
C ARG A 432 -2.31 7.94 14.53
N GLY A 433 -2.89 6.96 15.27
CA GLY A 433 -4.25 6.50 15.04
C GLY A 433 -4.47 5.01 15.18
N PHE A 434 -5.13 4.42 14.21
CA PHE A 434 -5.60 3.04 14.23
C PHE A 434 -4.63 2.13 13.49
N LEU A 435 -4.49 0.90 13.97
CA LEU A 435 -3.76 -0.12 13.23
C LEU A 435 -4.45 -0.39 11.89
N GLY A 436 -3.72 -0.18 10.81
CA GLY A 436 -4.02 -0.63 9.45
C GLY A 436 -3.20 -1.86 9.09
N ALA A 437 -3.81 -2.81 8.40
CA ALA A 437 -3.10 -3.96 7.86
C ALA A 437 -3.69 -4.38 6.51
N GLY A 438 -2.82 -4.62 5.55
CA GLY A 438 -3.13 -5.21 4.25
C GLY A 438 -2.23 -6.40 3.98
N GLY A 439 -2.63 -7.27 3.04
CA GLY A 439 -1.79 -8.42 2.68
C GLY A 439 -2.55 -9.61 2.12
N THR A 440 -1.84 -10.72 2.08
CA THR A 440 -2.42 -12.01 1.70
C THR A 440 -3.23 -12.60 2.85
N GLN A 441 -4.45 -13.05 2.58
CA GLN A 441 -5.42 -13.40 3.62
C GLN A 441 -5.08 -14.68 4.39
N ASP A 442 -4.11 -15.47 3.95
CA ASP A 442 -3.55 -16.61 4.71
C ASP A 442 -2.85 -16.17 6.01
N LEU A 443 -2.40 -14.90 6.09
CA LEU A 443 -1.84 -14.28 7.28
C LEU A 443 -2.86 -13.51 8.14
N GLN A 444 -4.15 -13.48 7.77
CA GLN A 444 -5.17 -12.69 8.45
C GLN A 444 -5.35 -13.07 9.92
N SER A 445 -5.53 -14.37 10.20
CA SER A 445 -5.69 -14.86 11.58
C SER A 445 -4.40 -14.68 12.40
N PHE A 446 -3.25 -14.80 11.75
CA PHE A 446 -1.94 -14.58 12.36
C PHE A 446 -1.77 -13.14 12.86
N ILE A 447 -1.90 -12.13 11.98
CA ILE A 447 -1.73 -10.72 12.38
C ILE A 447 -2.83 -10.26 13.35
N SER A 448 -4.04 -10.78 13.23
CA SER A 448 -5.12 -10.52 14.17
C SER A 448 -4.78 -11.01 15.57
N SER A 449 -4.13 -12.18 15.69
CA SER A 449 -3.68 -12.72 16.97
C SER A 449 -2.59 -11.84 17.61
N VAL A 450 -1.63 -11.37 16.82
CA VAL A 450 -0.60 -10.41 17.27
C VAL A 450 -1.24 -9.12 17.76
N ALA A 451 -2.13 -8.53 16.98
CA ALA A 451 -2.77 -7.26 17.31
C ALA A 451 -3.63 -7.31 18.59
N ARG A 452 -4.12 -8.48 19.00
CA ARG A 452 -4.81 -8.67 20.29
C ARG A 452 -3.87 -8.54 21.49
N ASP A 453 -2.59 -8.87 21.30
CA ASP A 453 -1.57 -8.85 22.37
C ASP A 453 -0.91 -7.47 22.52
N ILE A 454 -1.08 -6.57 21.55
CA ILE A 454 -0.52 -5.22 21.58
C ILE A 454 -1.53 -4.25 22.19
N ARG A 455 -1.08 -3.48 23.19
CA ARG A 455 -1.91 -2.44 23.80
C ARG A 455 -1.86 -1.15 22.98
N ASP A 456 -3.01 -0.59 22.72
CA ASP A 456 -3.13 0.73 22.11
C ASP A 456 -2.51 1.80 23.02
N PRO A 457 -1.71 2.75 22.50
CA PRO A 457 -0.98 3.73 23.31
C PRO A 457 -1.87 4.68 24.13
N GLU A 458 -3.07 4.98 23.66
CA GLU A 458 -3.94 6.02 24.24
C GLU A 458 -5.19 5.47 24.92
N THR A 459 -5.50 4.20 24.71
CA THR A 459 -6.68 3.56 25.30
C THR A 459 -6.29 2.34 26.12
N ASN A 460 -7.24 1.77 26.84
CA ASN A 460 -7.01 0.49 27.56
C ASN A 460 -7.34 -0.73 26.68
N MET A 461 -7.62 -0.53 25.40
CA MET A 461 -7.95 -1.59 24.45
C MET A 461 -6.67 -2.21 23.85
N SER A 462 -6.80 -3.37 23.20
CA SER A 462 -5.80 -3.79 22.24
C SER A 462 -5.93 -2.99 20.94
N VAL A 463 -4.84 -2.89 20.18
CA VAL A 463 -4.87 -2.23 18.86
C VAL A 463 -5.88 -2.92 17.92
N PHE A 464 -6.02 -4.25 18.01
CA PHE A 464 -7.08 -4.99 17.33
C PHE A 464 -8.48 -4.47 17.66
N GLN A 465 -8.80 -4.37 18.96
CA GLN A 465 -10.13 -3.97 19.41
C GLN A 465 -10.45 -2.54 18.97
N ARG A 466 -9.49 -1.62 19.13
CA ARG A 466 -9.66 -0.21 18.75
C ARG A 466 -9.91 -0.05 17.27
N SER A 467 -9.08 -0.66 16.42
CA SER A 467 -9.22 -0.58 14.95
C SER A 467 -10.49 -1.24 14.44
N ARG A 468 -10.89 -2.38 15.02
CA ARG A 468 -12.17 -3.03 14.67
C ARG A 468 -13.37 -2.15 14.99
N LEU A 469 -13.38 -1.49 16.15
CA LEU A 469 -14.45 -0.57 16.52
C LEU A 469 -14.49 0.66 15.62
N ASN A 470 -13.33 1.18 15.24
CA ASN A 470 -13.23 2.27 14.27
C ASN A 470 -13.82 1.86 12.91
N SER A 471 -13.46 0.66 12.40
CA SER A 471 -14.03 0.14 11.15
C SER A 471 -15.56 0.00 11.20
N ILE A 472 -16.12 -0.42 12.33
CA ILE A 472 -17.58 -0.51 12.53
C ILE A 472 -18.24 0.88 12.46
N VAL A 473 -17.63 1.90 13.07
CA VAL A 473 -18.16 3.27 13.07
C VAL A 473 -18.14 3.88 11.67
N HIS A 474 -17.07 3.66 10.93
CA HIS A 474 -16.85 4.26 9.60
C HIS A 474 -17.33 3.39 8.42
N ALA A 475 -17.89 2.21 8.70
CA ALA A 475 -18.47 1.36 7.66
C ALA A 475 -19.57 2.10 6.88
N LYS A 476 -19.54 1.97 5.56
CA LYS A 476 -20.41 2.70 4.61
C LYS A 476 -21.89 2.41 4.83
N ASP A 477 -22.24 1.18 5.24
CA ASP A 477 -23.61 0.74 5.41
C ASP A 477 -23.78 -0.31 6.52
N ALA A 478 -25.01 -0.76 6.75
CA ALA A 478 -25.34 -1.75 7.76
C ALA A 478 -24.84 -3.16 7.43
N GLU A 479 -24.72 -3.49 6.14
CA GLU A 479 -24.24 -4.78 5.68
C GLU A 479 -22.74 -4.93 5.96
N GLU A 480 -21.95 -3.91 5.65
CA GLU A 480 -20.54 -3.88 6.00
C GLU A 480 -20.30 -3.96 7.50
N ARG A 481 -21.08 -3.21 8.33
CA ARG A 481 -21.04 -3.34 9.79
C ARG A 481 -21.32 -4.76 10.27
N LYS A 482 -22.32 -5.43 9.66
CA LYS A 482 -22.65 -6.82 9.98
C LYS A 482 -21.50 -7.75 9.59
N ASN A 483 -20.92 -7.55 8.42
CA ASN A 483 -19.78 -8.31 7.94
C ASN A 483 -18.60 -8.23 8.91
N ILE A 484 -18.20 -7.01 9.31
CA ILE A 484 -17.11 -6.81 10.29
C ILE A 484 -17.41 -7.52 11.62
N ARG A 485 -18.66 -7.49 12.10
CA ARG A 485 -19.04 -8.15 13.36
C ARG A 485 -19.09 -9.67 13.28
N SER A 486 -19.35 -10.23 12.11
CA SER A 486 -19.44 -11.69 11.92
C SER A 486 -18.08 -12.38 11.88
N HIS A 487 -17.00 -11.63 11.65
CA HIS A 487 -15.63 -12.14 11.65
C HIS A 487 -14.95 -11.90 13.00
N ASN A 488 -14.20 -12.88 13.46
CA ASN A 488 -13.39 -12.76 14.68
C ASN A 488 -12.08 -12.00 14.44
N ASP A 489 -11.60 -11.95 13.22
CA ASP A 489 -10.33 -11.37 12.81
C ASP A 489 -10.51 -10.04 12.07
N PHE A 490 -9.43 -9.30 11.84
CA PHE A 490 -9.40 -8.21 10.88
C PHE A 490 -9.77 -8.73 9.50
N LEU A 491 -10.41 -7.87 8.72
CA LEU A 491 -10.51 -8.09 7.29
C LEU A 491 -9.32 -7.38 6.63
N LEU A 492 -8.30 -8.14 6.25
CA LEU A 492 -7.15 -7.57 5.58
C LEU A 492 -7.54 -6.92 4.25
N SER A 493 -7.04 -5.70 4.02
CA SER A 493 -7.14 -5.07 2.71
C SER A 493 -6.23 -5.77 1.71
N THR A 494 -6.64 -5.81 0.44
CA THR A 494 -5.80 -6.29 -0.65
C THR A 494 -4.79 -5.21 -1.01
N LEU A 495 -3.52 -5.59 -1.18
CA LEU A 495 -2.45 -4.67 -1.55
C LEU A 495 -2.37 -4.51 -3.07
N GLY A 496 -2.09 -3.27 -3.52
CA GLY A 496 -1.78 -2.92 -4.91
C GLY A 496 -0.27 -2.82 -5.13
N ASP A 497 0.21 -1.64 -5.61
CA ASP A 497 1.64 -1.37 -5.87
C ASP A 497 2.16 -0.15 -5.09
N GLY A 498 1.64 0.06 -3.90
CA GLY A 498 1.92 1.28 -3.12
C GLY A 498 3.19 1.24 -2.29
N SER A 499 3.94 0.14 -2.20
CA SER A 499 5.22 0.04 -1.46
C SER A 499 5.98 -1.26 -1.79
N ASP A 500 7.10 -1.49 -1.14
CA ASP A 500 8.10 -2.56 -1.37
C ASP A 500 7.58 -4.00 -1.27
N TYR A 501 6.36 -4.21 -0.76
CA TYR A 501 5.72 -5.53 -0.74
C TYR A 501 5.36 -6.06 -2.13
N THR A 502 5.28 -5.21 -3.13
CA THR A 502 4.76 -5.53 -4.47
C THR A 502 5.55 -6.65 -5.13
N ALA A 503 6.88 -6.60 -5.13
CA ALA A 503 7.70 -7.61 -5.76
C ALA A 503 7.61 -8.97 -5.05
N PHE A 504 7.48 -8.97 -3.73
CA PHE A 504 7.33 -10.18 -2.94
C PHE A 504 5.99 -10.88 -3.22
N GLN A 505 4.89 -10.12 -3.22
CA GLN A 505 3.54 -10.64 -3.43
C GLN A 505 3.29 -11.02 -4.89
N ASP A 506 3.59 -10.10 -5.82
CA ASP A 506 3.08 -10.15 -7.19
C ASP A 506 4.04 -10.84 -8.16
N TYR A 507 5.35 -10.85 -7.86
CA TYR A 507 6.38 -11.47 -8.69
C TYR A 507 6.92 -12.77 -8.09
N ALA A 508 7.27 -12.77 -6.80
CA ALA A 508 7.84 -13.94 -6.12
C ALA A 508 6.79 -14.89 -5.50
N GLY A 509 5.55 -14.43 -5.27
CA GLY A 509 4.46 -15.22 -4.68
C GLY A 509 4.70 -15.58 -3.23
N ILE A 510 5.13 -14.61 -2.43
CA ILE A 510 5.39 -14.77 -1.00
C ILE A 510 4.20 -14.23 -0.23
N SER A 511 3.80 -14.91 0.86
CA SER A 511 2.81 -14.37 1.79
C SER A 511 3.31 -13.06 2.38
N THR A 512 2.48 -12.01 2.29
CA THR A 512 2.94 -10.64 2.55
C THR A 512 1.96 -9.90 3.43
N LEU A 513 2.49 -9.06 4.32
CA LEU A 513 1.75 -8.08 5.11
C LEU A 513 2.37 -6.70 4.93
N SER A 514 1.54 -5.66 4.89
CA SER A 514 1.93 -4.26 5.13
C SER A 514 1.18 -3.77 6.35
N VAL A 515 1.89 -3.18 7.31
CA VAL A 515 1.36 -2.81 8.63
C VAL A 515 1.78 -1.39 8.97
N GLU A 516 0.80 -0.58 9.39
CA GLU A 516 0.98 0.83 9.75
C GLU A 516 -0.02 1.27 10.82
N PHE A 517 0.19 2.41 11.43
CA PHE A 517 -0.82 3.14 12.18
C PHE A 517 -1.13 4.45 11.47
N GLY A 518 -2.38 4.93 11.59
CA GLY A 518 -2.78 6.20 10.99
C GLY A 518 -4.24 6.56 11.20
N GLY A 519 -4.63 7.70 10.62
CA GLY A 519 -6.03 8.15 10.58
C GLY A 519 -6.46 9.13 11.70
N GLU A 520 -5.54 9.57 12.55
CA GLU A 520 -5.80 10.60 13.59
C GLU A 520 -4.80 11.76 13.57
N ASN A 521 -3.99 11.88 12.53
CA ASN A 521 -3.08 13.01 12.35
C ASN A 521 -3.81 14.28 11.92
N ASP A 522 -3.25 15.43 12.31
CA ASP A 522 -3.79 16.76 12.02
C ASP A 522 -3.07 17.44 10.84
N GLY A 523 -2.77 16.71 9.79
CA GLY A 523 -2.15 17.27 8.59
C GLY A 523 -1.48 16.24 7.71
N THR A 524 -0.95 16.71 6.58
CA THR A 524 -0.06 15.95 5.70
C THR A 524 0.89 16.87 4.99
N GLN A 525 2.14 16.42 4.85
CA GLN A 525 3.18 17.08 4.05
C GLN A 525 3.76 16.15 2.99
N TYR A 526 3.01 15.11 2.64
CA TYR A 526 3.41 14.05 1.72
C TYR A 526 4.18 14.57 0.50
N HIS A 527 5.42 14.14 0.33
CA HIS A 527 6.33 14.48 -0.76
C HIS A 527 6.66 15.98 -0.92
N SER A 528 6.52 16.79 0.13
CA SER A 528 6.94 18.20 0.14
C SER A 528 8.25 18.40 0.91
N ILE A 529 8.84 19.61 0.82
CA ILE A 529 10.03 19.93 1.65
C ILE A 529 9.71 20.03 3.13
N TYR A 530 8.44 20.00 3.49
CA TYR A 530 7.95 20.13 4.86
C TYR A 530 7.63 18.79 5.53
N ASP A 531 7.79 17.66 4.82
CA ASP A 531 7.82 16.35 5.45
C ASP A 531 9.18 16.21 6.14
N ASP A 532 9.26 16.73 7.36
CA ASP A 532 10.46 16.78 8.14
C ASP A 532 10.22 16.51 9.64
N PHE A 533 11.30 16.34 10.37
CA PHE A 533 11.27 16.03 11.80
C PHE A 533 10.51 17.08 12.64
N TYR A 534 10.57 18.35 12.27
CA TYR A 534 9.92 19.43 13.01
C TYR A 534 8.40 19.38 12.84
N TRP A 535 7.91 19.13 11.62
CA TRP A 535 6.49 18.94 11.34
C TRP A 535 5.97 17.65 12.00
N TYR A 536 6.63 16.51 11.79
CA TYR A 536 6.21 15.21 12.31
C TYR A 536 6.02 15.21 13.82
N THR A 537 7.01 15.76 14.56
CA THR A 537 6.96 15.80 16.03
C THR A 537 5.93 16.78 16.60
N ARG A 538 5.31 17.61 15.78
CA ARG A 538 4.28 18.57 16.21
C ARG A 538 2.86 18.11 15.86
N PHE A 539 2.69 17.47 14.72
CA PHE A 539 1.36 17.22 14.14
C PHE A 539 1.04 15.76 13.92
N VAL A 540 2.02 14.83 14.05
CA VAL A 540 1.82 13.40 13.74
C VAL A 540 1.97 12.55 15.01
N ASP A 541 3.14 12.07 15.37
CA ASP A 541 3.39 11.26 16.58
C ASP A 541 4.38 11.96 17.51
N THR A 542 3.88 12.91 18.30
CA THR A 542 4.69 13.82 19.15
C THR A 542 5.60 13.07 20.12
N ASP A 543 5.11 12.01 20.74
CA ASP A 543 5.80 11.24 21.78
C ASP A 543 6.34 9.90 21.29
N PHE A 544 6.22 9.61 19.99
CA PHE A 544 6.63 8.36 19.34
C PHE A 544 5.99 7.11 19.95
N VAL A 545 4.79 7.26 20.47
CA VAL A 545 4.05 6.14 21.09
C VAL A 545 3.43 5.22 20.02
N TYR A 546 3.08 5.76 18.87
CA TYR A 546 2.62 4.97 17.73
C TYR A 546 3.78 4.33 16.96
N GLY A 547 4.95 4.99 16.87
CA GLY A 547 6.19 4.35 16.42
C GLY A 547 6.55 3.15 17.30
N ARG A 548 6.40 3.28 18.64
CA ARG A 548 6.56 2.14 19.57
C ARG A 548 5.52 1.05 19.30
N ALA A 549 4.25 1.40 19.09
CA ALA A 549 3.19 0.42 18.83
C ALA A 549 3.44 -0.34 17.51
N LEU A 550 3.93 0.33 16.48
CA LEU A 550 4.35 -0.31 15.23
C LEU A 550 5.49 -1.33 15.49
N ALA A 551 6.57 -0.89 16.13
CA ALA A 551 7.70 -1.77 16.46
C ALA A 551 7.28 -2.96 17.32
N GLN A 552 6.38 -2.76 18.30
CA GLN A 552 5.83 -3.85 19.11
C GLN A 552 4.98 -4.81 18.27
N THR A 553 4.16 -4.29 17.36
CA THR A 553 3.28 -5.12 16.51
C THR A 553 4.10 -5.96 15.53
N ILE A 554 4.93 -5.32 14.72
CA ILE A 554 5.70 -6.02 13.69
C ILE A 554 6.76 -6.92 14.33
N GLY A 555 7.51 -6.44 15.32
CA GLY A 555 8.53 -7.24 15.96
C GLY A 555 7.96 -8.47 16.69
N THR A 556 6.76 -8.38 17.31
CA THR A 556 6.06 -9.55 17.84
C THR A 556 5.67 -10.52 16.70
N ALA A 557 5.21 -10.01 15.56
CA ALA A 557 4.92 -10.84 14.40
C ALA A 557 6.18 -11.56 13.87
N ILE A 558 7.30 -10.86 13.79
CA ILE A 558 8.59 -11.42 13.33
C ILE A 558 9.06 -12.56 14.28
N ILE A 559 9.06 -12.34 15.59
CA ILE A 559 9.45 -13.34 16.58
C ILE A 559 8.53 -14.57 16.46
N ARG A 560 7.22 -14.35 16.40
CA ARG A 560 6.21 -15.41 16.29
C ARG A 560 6.32 -16.21 14.99
N LEU A 561 6.66 -15.57 13.86
CA LEU A 561 6.97 -16.27 12.61
C LEU A 561 8.28 -17.05 12.70
N ALA A 562 9.30 -16.45 13.31
CA ALA A 562 10.63 -17.04 13.38
C ALA A 562 10.68 -18.29 14.27
N ASP A 563 9.86 -18.36 15.34
CA ASP A 563 9.89 -19.44 16.32
C ASP A 563 8.76 -20.49 16.17
N ALA A 564 7.78 -20.26 15.28
CA ALA A 564 6.68 -21.20 15.08
C ALA A 564 7.18 -22.61 14.67
N ASP A 565 6.58 -23.65 15.23
CA ASP A 565 6.86 -25.04 14.83
C ASP A 565 6.39 -25.33 13.42
N LEU A 566 5.18 -24.84 13.07
CA LEU A 566 4.61 -24.81 11.73
C LEU A 566 4.42 -23.36 11.29
N VAL A 567 4.56 -23.09 9.99
CA VAL A 567 4.26 -21.77 9.43
C VAL A 567 2.83 -21.39 9.84
N PRO A 568 2.60 -20.25 10.53
CA PRO A 568 1.32 -19.93 11.16
C PRO A 568 0.33 -19.31 10.17
N VAL A 569 -0.15 -20.09 9.22
CA VAL A 569 -1.12 -19.69 8.18
C VAL A 569 -2.51 -20.30 8.41
N ASP A 570 -3.54 -19.58 7.96
CA ASP A 570 -4.92 -20.03 7.90
C ASP A 570 -5.50 -19.71 6.51
N TYR A 571 -5.87 -20.75 5.79
CA TYR A 571 -6.35 -20.59 4.41
C TYR A 571 -7.87 -20.32 4.33
N SER A 572 -8.60 -20.36 5.45
CA SER A 572 -10.04 -20.12 5.46
C SER A 572 -10.38 -18.68 5.05
N PRO A 573 -9.73 -17.63 5.61
CA PRO A 573 -9.95 -16.26 5.17
C PRO A 573 -9.58 -16.01 3.72
N GLN A 574 -8.53 -16.69 3.21
CA GLN A 574 -8.12 -16.58 1.81
C GLN A 574 -9.15 -17.17 0.86
N ALA A 575 -9.71 -18.33 1.19
CA ALA A 575 -10.77 -18.96 0.39
C ALA A 575 -12.06 -18.12 0.38
N GLU A 576 -12.40 -17.47 1.49
CA GLU A 576 -13.53 -16.54 1.60
C GLU A 576 -13.30 -15.28 0.76
N ALA A 577 -12.10 -14.71 0.81
CA ALA A 577 -11.74 -13.52 0.03
C ALA A 577 -11.81 -13.80 -1.48
N ILE A 578 -11.24 -14.92 -1.94
CA ILE A 578 -11.28 -15.30 -3.37
C ILE A 578 -12.73 -15.54 -3.83
N ALA A 579 -13.58 -16.15 -2.99
CA ALA A 579 -15.00 -16.30 -3.30
C ALA A 579 -15.73 -14.95 -3.42
N LYS A 580 -15.39 -13.99 -2.58
CA LYS A 580 -15.90 -12.61 -2.65
C LYS A 580 -15.46 -11.94 -3.94
N TYR A 581 -14.20 -12.07 -4.33
CA TYR A 581 -13.68 -11.47 -5.57
C TYR A 581 -14.38 -12.03 -6.82
N GLU A 582 -14.64 -13.34 -6.84
CA GLU A 582 -15.40 -13.97 -7.91
C GLU A 582 -16.82 -13.43 -7.98
N ALA A 583 -17.53 -13.36 -6.85
CA ALA A 583 -18.89 -12.82 -6.79
C ALA A 583 -18.95 -11.33 -7.23
N GLU A 584 -17.91 -10.54 -6.94
CA GLU A 584 -17.77 -9.16 -7.44
C GLU A 584 -17.66 -9.11 -8.97
N LEU A 585 -16.93 -10.04 -9.61
CA LEU A 585 -16.85 -10.12 -11.07
C LEU A 585 -18.21 -10.43 -11.71
N GLU A 586 -18.94 -11.38 -11.14
CA GLU A 586 -20.31 -11.68 -11.61
C GLU A 586 -21.22 -10.46 -11.48
N LYS A 587 -21.12 -9.75 -10.33
CA LYS A 587 -21.89 -8.54 -10.11
C LYS A 587 -21.54 -7.46 -11.12
N ILE A 588 -20.24 -7.20 -11.39
CA ILE A 588 -19.78 -6.24 -12.41
C ILE A 588 -20.37 -6.60 -13.78
N LEU A 589 -20.31 -7.89 -14.17
CA LEU A 589 -20.89 -8.34 -15.43
C LEU A 589 -22.39 -8.02 -15.52
N LYS A 590 -23.12 -8.39 -14.47
CA LYS A 590 -24.58 -8.18 -14.39
C LYS A 590 -24.93 -6.69 -14.43
N ASP A 591 -24.24 -5.86 -13.62
CA ASP A 591 -24.45 -4.42 -13.57
C ASP A 591 -24.21 -3.79 -14.96
N LYS A 592 -23.16 -4.24 -15.70
CA LYS A 592 -22.88 -3.74 -17.06
C LYS A 592 -23.88 -4.23 -18.10
N GLN A 593 -24.39 -5.46 -17.97
CA GLN A 593 -25.47 -5.94 -18.83
C GLN A 593 -26.74 -5.09 -18.67
N ASP A 594 -27.11 -4.84 -17.42
CA ASP A 594 -28.31 -4.03 -17.10
C ASP A 594 -28.12 -2.57 -17.54
N GLU A 595 -26.97 -1.97 -17.23
CA GLU A 595 -26.62 -0.58 -17.62
C GLU A 595 -26.69 -0.39 -19.14
N PHE A 596 -26.06 -1.28 -19.92
CA PHE A 596 -26.01 -1.10 -21.37
C PHE A 596 -27.34 -1.40 -22.03
N THR A 597 -28.11 -2.37 -21.50
CA THR A 597 -29.46 -2.64 -21.99
C THR A 597 -30.38 -1.45 -21.76
N GLU A 598 -30.36 -0.85 -20.57
CA GLU A 598 -31.18 0.33 -20.26
C GLU A 598 -30.74 1.55 -21.08
N ARG A 599 -29.43 1.77 -21.22
CA ARG A 599 -28.88 2.85 -22.05
C ARG A 599 -29.32 2.76 -23.51
N ASP A 600 -29.32 1.55 -24.09
CA ASP A 600 -29.76 1.34 -25.46
C ASP A 600 -31.25 1.62 -25.61
N LEU A 601 -32.06 1.28 -24.62
CA LEU A 601 -33.49 1.60 -24.59
C LEU A 601 -33.70 3.13 -24.53
N GLU A 602 -33.02 3.83 -23.60
CA GLU A 602 -33.08 5.29 -23.48
C GLU A 602 -32.65 6.02 -24.75
N LEU A 603 -31.63 5.51 -25.46
CA LEU A 603 -31.20 6.04 -26.74
C LEU A 603 -32.27 5.83 -27.81
N HIS A 604 -32.91 4.68 -27.87
CA HIS A 604 -33.97 4.37 -28.81
C HIS A 604 -35.23 5.20 -28.56
N GLU A 605 -35.58 5.45 -27.32
CA GLU A 605 -36.71 6.29 -26.91
C GLU A 605 -36.46 7.79 -27.18
N GLY A 606 -35.20 8.18 -27.43
CA GLY A 606 -34.80 9.58 -27.54
C GLY A 606 -34.78 10.32 -26.22
N ALA A 607 -34.69 9.59 -25.08
CA ALA A 607 -34.73 10.15 -23.75
C ALA A 607 -33.63 11.19 -23.52
N PHE A 608 -32.41 10.92 -23.98
CA PHE A 608 -31.27 11.86 -23.87
C PHE A 608 -31.53 13.19 -24.65
N ALA A 609 -32.17 13.13 -25.80
CA ALA A 609 -32.52 14.31 -26.55
C ALA A 609 -33.65 15.12 -25.89
N ALA A 610 -34.64 14.42 -25.36
CA ALA A 610 -35.78 15.03 -24.68
C ALA A 610 -35.42 15.67 -23.34
N ALA A 611 -34.49 15.05 -22.58
CA ALA A 611 -34.01 15.52 -21.28
C ALA A 611 -32.89 16.56 -21.37
N ASN A 612 -32.36 16.81 -22.59
CA ASN A 612 -31.23 17.71 -22.79
C ASN A 612 -31.66 19.18 -22.63
N ASP A 613 -30.95 19.96 -21.83
CA ASP A 613 -31.18 21.43 -21.75
C ASP A 613 -30.60 22.09 -23.01
N PRO A 614 -31.43 22.72 -23.89
CA PRO A 614 -30.94 23.36 -25.08
C PRO A 614 -29.90 24.48 -24.84
N ARG A 615 -29.86 25.03 -23.64
CA ARG A 615 -28.89 26.07 -23.24
C ARG A 615 -27.55 25.48 -22.79
N ARG A 616 -27.53 24.18 -22.45
CA ARG A 616 -26.36 23.43 -21.98
C ARG A 616 -26.38 22.04 -22.61
N PRO A 617 -26.24 21.96 -23.94
CA PRO A 617 -26.39 20.70 -24.62
C PRO A 617 -25.30 19.70 -24.20
N THR A 618 -25.69 18.45 -23.98
CA THR A 618 -24.78 17.31 -23.74
C THR A 618 -24.85 16.37 -24.94
N VAL A 619 -23.74 15.67 -25.20
CA VAL A 619 -23.68 14.60 -26.20
C VAL A 619 -24.28 13.34 -25.59
N PRO A 620 -25.22 12.64 -26.29
CA PRO A 620 -25.71 11.35 -25.83
C PRO A 620 -24.55 10.34 -25.64
N PRO A 621 -24.66 9.36 -24.71
CA PRO A 621 -23.67 8.30 -24.61
C PRO A 621 -23.64 7.48 -25.91
N PRO A 622 -22.49 6.84 -26.22
CA PRO A 622 -22.43 5.93 -27.37
C PRO A 622 -23.28 4.68 -27.09
N VAL A 623 -23.76 4.05 -28.17
CA VAL A 623 -24.33 2.71 -28.10
C VAL A 623 -23.23 1.73 -27.68
N GLU A 624 -23.48 0.91 -26.69
CA GLU A 624 -22.54 -0.08 -26.16
C GLU A 624 -23.03 -1.49 -26.47
N VAL A 625 -22.11 -2.41 -26.71
CA VAL A 625 -22.46 -3.80 -26.89
C VAL A 625 -22.74 -4.43 -25.53
N VAL A 626 -23.98 -4.89 -25.32
CA VAL A 626 -24.33 -5.59 -24.08
C VAL A 626 -23.40 -6.80 -23.87
N PRO A 627 -22.73 -6.91 -22.70
CA PRO A 627 -21.82 -8.00 -22.42
C PRO A 627 -22.47 -9.38 -22.63
N PRO A 628 -21.81 -10.32 -23.30
CA PRO A 628 -22.33 -11.68 -23.47
C PRO A 628 -22.33 -12.42 -22.13
N TYR A 629 -22.98 -13.58 -22.12
CA TYR A 629 -22.82 -14.51 -21.00
C TYR A 629 -21.35 -14.94 -20.86
N MET A 630 -20.85 -14.95 -19.64
CA MET A 630 -19.53 -15.47 -19.26
C MET A 630 -19.72 -16.68 -18.32
N ASN A 631 -18.88 -17.71 -18.48
CA ASN A 631 -19.03 -18.96 -17.71
C ASN A 631 -18.11 -18.97 -16.48
N PHE A 632 -18.61 -18.55 -15.34
CA PHE A 632 -17.89 -18.59 -14.05
C PHE A 632 -17.89 -19.98 -13.36
N ALA A 633 -18.60 -20.99 -13.89
CA ALA A 633 -18.67 -22.29 -13.25
C ALA A 633 -17.33 -22.98 -12.97
N PRO A 634 -16.31 -22.92 -13.85
CA PRO A 634 -15.00 -23.49 -13.53
C PRO A 634 -14.37 -22.86 -12.28
N MET A 635 -14.42 -21.52 -12.17
CA MET A 635 -13.86 -20.78 -11.02
C MET A 635 -14.64 -21.10 -9.73
N LYS A 636 -15.96 -21.14 -9.77
CA LYS A 636 -16.80 -21.54 -8.62
C LYS A 636 -16.48 -22.93 -8.12
N ASN A 637 -16.29 -23.89 -9.02
CA ASN A 637 -15.94 -25.26 -8.66
C ASN A 637 -14.55 -25.31 -7.99
N ALA A 638 -13.57 -24.55 -8.52
CA ALA A 638 -12.23 -24.45 -7.95
C ALA A 638 -12.26 -23.80 -6.54
N ILE A 639 -13.07 -22.77 -6.36
CA ILE A 639 -13.25 -22.09 -5.06
C ILE A 639 -13.90 -23.04 -4.03
N GLU A 640 -14.89 -23.82 -4.42
CA GLU A 640 -15.49 -24.82 -3.52
C GLU A 640 -14.49 -25.94 -3.13
N LEU A 641 -13.59 -26.31 -4.04
CA LEU A 641 -12.49 -27.21 -3.71
C LEU A 641 -11.51 -26.53 -2.72
N LEU A 642 -11.15 -25.28 -2.95
CA LEU A 642 -10.27 -24.48 -2.08
C LEU A 642 -10.84 -24.38 -0.65
N LYS A 643 -12.13 -24.04 -0.51
CA LYS A 643 -12.81 -23.99 0.80
C LYS A 643 -12.73 -25.31 1.56
N LYS A 644 -12.99 -26.44 0.87
CA LYS A 644 -12.88 -27.78 1.47
C LYS A 644 -11.46 -28.10 1.90
N SER A 645 -10.46 -27.71 1.10
CA SER A 645 -9.05 -27.91 1.40
C SER A 645 -8.61 -27.09 2.62
N ALA A 646 -9.04 -25.81 2.68
CA ALA A 646 -8.80 -24.92 3.81
C ALA A 646 -9.42 -25.47 5.11
N GLU A 647 -10.68 -25.90 5.06
CA GLU A 647 -11.38 -26.51 6.22
C GLU A 647 -10.67 -27.77 6.70
N ARG A 648 -10.20 -28.63 5.77
CA ARG A 648 -9.45 -29.84 6.11
C ARG A 648 -8.14 -29.49 6.83
N TYR A 649 -7.37 -28.53 6.29
CA TYR A 649 -6.13 -28.07 6.89
C TYR A 649 -6.37 -27.51 8.30
N SER A 650 -7.36 -26.63 8.45
CA SER A 650 -7.71 -26.04 9.73
C SER A 650 -8.05 -27.09 10.81
N LYS A 651 -8.80 -28.14 10.42
CA LYS A 651 -9.11 -29.27 11.30
C LYS A 651 -7.87 -30.07 11.69
N ALA A 652 -6.99 -30.34 10.72
CA ALA A 652 -5.75 -31.09 10.96
C ALA A 652 -4.81 -30.32 11.88
N LEU A 653 -4.67 -29.00 11.67
CA LEU A 653 -3.86 -28.11 12.51
C LEU A 653 -4.41 -28.06 13.94
N ALA A 654 -5.71 -27.89 14.11
CA ALA A 654 -6.35 -27.89 15.44
C ALA A 654 -6.23 -29.23 16.17
N ALA A 655 -6.23 -30.36 15.46
CA ALA A 655 -5.96 -31.67 16.05
C ALA A 655 -4.51 -31.76 16.54
N TRP A 656 -3.53 -31.40 15.71
CA TRP A 656 -2.11 -31.39 16.06
C TRP A 656 -1.82 -30.52 17.28
N GLN A 657 -2.40 -29.31 17.34
CA GLN A 657 -2.22 -28.39 18.50
C GLN A 657 -2.80 -28.93 19.80
N ARG A 658 -3.91 -29.71 19.78
CA ARG A 658 -4.57 -30.26 20.97
C ARG A 658 -3.87 -31.49 21.54
N GLU A 659 -3.34 -32.34 20.71
CA GLU A 659 -2.70 -33.58 21.13
C GLU A 659 -1.36 -33.34 21.82
N GLY A 660 -0.93 -32.06 21.89
CA GLY A 660 0.29 -31.63 22.59
C GLY A 660 1.48 -32.33 22.01
N SER A 661 1.94 -31.89 20.83
CA SER A 661 3.11 -32.42 20.12
C SER A 661 3.69 -33.67 20.69
N PRO A 662 3.28 -34.88 20.26
CA PRO A 662 4.13 -36.02 20.48
C PRO A 662 5.52 -35.67 19.95
N ALA A 663 6.59 -36.32 20.35
CA ALA A 663 7.95 -36.07 19.88
C ALA A 663 8.02 -36.28 18.35
N VAL A 664 7.40 -35.38 17.58
CA VAL A 664 7.44 -35.37 16.12
C VAL A 664 8.87 -35.05 15.72
N SER A 665 9.42 -35.84 14.82
CA SER A 665 10.77 -35.55 14.34
C SER A 665 10.80 -34.16 13.65
N VAL A 666 11.85 -33.40 13.90
CA VAL A 666 12.09 -32.10 13.27
C VAL A 666 11.97 -32.20 11.77
N ASP A 667 12.48 -33.27 11.15
CA ASP A 667 12.43 -33.51 9.72
C ASP A 667 11.02 -33.58 9.14
N LYS A 668 10.05 -34.14 9.89
CA LYS A 668 8.64 -34.19 9.45
C LYS A 668 7.99 -32.82 9.48
N LEU A 669 8.24 -32.02 10.54
CA LEU A 669 7.73 -30.65 10.61
C LEU A 669 8.34 -29.78 9.50
N GLN A 670 9.63 -29.95 9.23
CA GLN A 670 10.32 -29.22 8.15
C GLN A 670 9.77 -29.57 6.77
N ALA A 671 9.42 -30.85 6.52
CA ALA A 671 8.76 -31.23 5.27
C ALA A 671 7.39 -30.55 5.10
N ILE A 672 6.58 -30.47 6.17
CA ILE A 672 5.29 -29.77 6.14
C ILE A 672 5.51 -28.26 5.93
N ASN A 673 6.46 -27.65 6.61
CA ASN A 673 6.80 -26.23 6.41
C ASN A 673 7.20 -25.95 4.95
N THR A 674 7.99 -26.83 4.34
CA THR A 674 8.36 -26.73 2.92
C THR A 674 7.12 -26.70 2.03
N ASP A 675 6.13 -27.53 2.31
CA ASP A 675 4.87 -27.53 1.56
C ASP A 675 4.06 -26.26 1.81
N LEU A 676 3.95 -25.80 3.07
CA LEU A 676 3.24 -24.56 3.42
C LEU A 676 3.87 -23.33 2.76
N ILE A 677 5.21 -23.25 2.76
CA ILE A 677 5.99 -22.22 2.07
C ILE A 677 5.71 -22.24 0.56
N ALA A 678 5.51 -23.40 -0.04
CA ALA A 678 5.26 -23.53 -1.47
C ALA A 678 3.82 -23.09 -1.90
N VAL A 679 2.84 -23.15 -1.01
CA VAL A 679 1.42 -22.86 -1.36
C VAL A 679 1.23 -21.49 -2.01
N PRO A 680 1.74 -20.37 -1.48
CA PRO A 680 1.53 -19.05 -2.09
C PRO A 680 2.12 -18.93 -3.50
N ARG A 681 3.18 -19.69 -3.83
CA ARG A 681 3.80 -19.71 -5.16
C ARG A 681 2.90 -20.36 -6.22
N LEU A 682 1.93 -21.18 -5.80
CA LEU A 682 0.95 -21.80 -6.71
C LEU A 682 -0.05 -20.78 -7.28
N PHE A 683 -0.12 -19.56 -6.74
CA PHE A 683 -0.87 -18.46 -7.34
C PHE A 683 -0.18 -17.84 -8.55
N LEU A 684 1.10 -18.14 -8.78
CA LEU A 684 1.87 -17.57 -9.88
C LEU A 684 1.59 -18.29 -11.21
N ALA A 685 1.47 -17.52 -12.28
CA ALA A 685 1.54 -18.01 -13.64
C ALA A 685 2.86 -17.54 -14.29
N GLU A 686 3.61 -18.43 -14.92
CA GLU A 686 4.89 -18.12 -15.54
C GLU A 686 4.79 -16.97 -16.55
N LYS A 687 3.73 -16.95 -17.36
CA LYS A 687 3.49 -15.90 -18.36
C LYS A 687 3.02 -14.57 -17.77
N GLY A 688 2.69 -14.54 -16.48
CA GLY A 688 2.11 -13.38 -15.82
C GLY A 688 0.73 -12.99 -16.35
N LEU A 689 0.31 -11.75 -16.03
CA LEU A 689 -0.94 -11.19 -16.54
C LEU A 689 -0.84 -10.89 -18.05
N PRO A 690 -1.91 -11.03 -18.82
CA PRO A 690 -1.87 -10.96 -20.29
C PRO A 690 -1.25 -9.68 -20.86
N ALA A 691 -1.57 -8.53 -20.28
CA ALA A 691 -1.04 -7.23 -20.74
C ALA A 691 0.23 -6.81 -19.98
N ARG A 692 0.43 -7.33 -18.78
CA ARG A 692 1.50 -6.95 -17.85
C ARG A 692 2.22 -8.20 -17.33
N PRO A 693 3.10 -8.81 -18.12
CA PRO A 693 3.70 -10.12 -17.84
C PRO A 693 4.65 -10.13 -16.64
N TRP A 694 5.06 -8.98 -16.13
CA TRP A 694 5.82 -8.87 -14.90
C TRP A 694 5.02 -9.33 -13.68
N PHE A 695 3.74 -8.98 -13.59
CA PHE A 695 2.83 -9.42 -12.53
C PHE A 695 2.49 -10.90 -12.72
N LYS A 696 3.04 -11.75 -11.87
CA LYS A 696 2.88 -13.23 -11.98
C LYS A 696 1.69 -13.75 -11.20
N ASN A 697 1.33 -13.09 -10.10
CA ASN A 697 0.22 -13.52 -9.25
C ASN A 697 -1.12 -13.34 -9.97
N GLN A 698 -1.95 -14.39 -9.96
CA GLN A 698 -3.23 -14.38 -10.68
C GLN A 698 -4.40 -13.88 -9.83
N ILE A 699 -4.21 -13.78 -8.52
CA ILE A 699 -5.24 -13.31 -7.57
C ILE A 699 -4.96 -11.88 -7.14
N TYR A 700 -3.72 -11.56 -6.78
CA TYR A 700 -3.32 -10.25 -6.28
C TYR A 700 -2.55 -9.50 -7.35
N ALA A 701 -2.98 -8.29 -7.67
CA ALA A 701 -2.25 -7.37 -8.54
C ALA A 701 -2.81 -5.95 -8.40
N PRO A 702 -2.00 -4.91 -8.64
CA PRO A 702 -2.51 -3.54 -8.80
C PRO A 702 -3.31 -3.43 -10.09
N GLY A 703 -4.27 -2.53 -10.14
CA GLY A 703 -5.03 -2.27 -11.35
C GLY A 703 -4.23 -1.43 -12.37
N ALA A 704 -4.28 -1.80 -13.65
CA ALA A 704 -3.58 -1.10 -14.74
C ALA A 704 -3.96 0.39 -14.88
N TYR A 705 -5.12 0.79 -14.34
CA TYR A 705 -5.63 2.16 -14.34
C TYR A 705 -5.98 2.67 -12.94
N THR A 706 -5.53 2.00 -11.89
CA THR A 706 -5.68 2.45 -10.50
C THR A 706 -4.35 2.51 -9.76
N GLY A 707 -3.36 1.68 -10.14
CA GLY A 707 -2.07 1.60 -9.48
C GLY A 707 -2.21 1.18 -8.02
N TYR A 708 -2.11 2.09 -7.07
CA TYR A 708 -2.24 1.83 -5.63
C TYR A 708 -3.41 0.91 -5.25
N GLY A 709 -4.52 1.02 -5.95
CA GLY A 709 -5.69 0.18 -5.72
C GLY A 709 -5.55 -1.20 -6.33
N ALA A 710 -5.64 -2.24 -5.49
CA ALA A 710 -5.64 -3.62 -5.95
C ALA A 710 -6.86 -3.94 -6.83
N LYS A 711 -6.65 -4.77 -7.83
CA LYS A 711 -7.69 -5.39 -8.68
C LYS A 711 -7.58 -6.92 -8.57
N PRO A 712 -8.19 -7.55 -7.57
CA PRO A 712 -8.14 -9.02 -7.44
C PRO A 712 -8.69 -9.72 -8.67
N ILE A 713 -8.07 -10.85 -9.05
CA ILE A 713 -8.33 -11.59 -10.29
C ILE A 713 -8.15 -10.69 -11.51
N ALA A 714 -7.02 -9.98 -11.53
CA ALA A 714 -6.74 -8.88 -12.47
C ALA A 714 -6.92 -9.27 -13.93
N ALA A 715 -6.50 -10.48 -14.36
CA ALA A 715 -6.60 -10.92 -15.75
C ALA A 715 -8.05 -10.92 -16.28
N VAL A 716 -9.02 -11.29 -15.47
CA VAL A 716 -10.45 -11.26 -15.84
C VAL A 716 -10.98 -9.83 -15.76
N ARG A 717 -10.71 -9.15 -14.62
CA ARG A 717 -11.26 -7.81 -14.33
C ARG A 717 -10.80 -6.76 -15.33
N GLU A 718 -9.52 -6.72 -15.68
CA GLU A 718 -8.97 -5.74 -16.64
C GLU A 718 -9.58 -5.90 -18.03
N TYR A 719 -9.73 -7.11 -18.52
CA TYR A 719 -10.43 -7.35 -19.77
C TYR A 719 -11.90 -6.93 -19.73
N MET A 720 -12.58 -7.12 -18.58
CA MET A 720 -13.96 -6.62 -18.38
C MET A 720 -13.99 -5.07 -18.40
N ASP A 721 -13.05 -4.41 -17.71
CA ASP A 721 -12.92 -2.93 -17.70
C ASP A 721 -12.61 -2.36 -19.09
N GLU A 722 -11.92 -3.14 -19.93
CA GLU A 722 -11.63 -2.81 -21.33
C GLU A 722 -12.74 -3.23 -22.31
N LYS A 723 -13.85 -3.80 -21.81
CA LYS A 723 -14.96 -4.34 -22.62
C LYS A 723 -14.56 -5.48 -23.57
N LYS A 724 -13.46 -6.17 -23.26
CA LYS A 724 -12.93 -7.34 -23.98
C LYS A 724 -13.51 -8.64 -23.40
N TRP A 725 -14.82 -8.79 -23.53
CA TRP A 725 -15.61 -9.84 -22.86
C TRP A 725 -15.19 -11.26 -23.20
N LYS A 726 -14.78 -11.53 -24.46
CA LYS A 726 -14.31 -12.86 -24.89
C LYS A 726 -12.98 -13.21 -24.28
N GLU A 727 -12.08 -12.25 -24.21
CA GLU A 727 -10.77 -12.37 -23.57
C GLU A 727 -10.93 -12.57 -22.06
N ALA A 728 -11.85 -11.85 -21.42
CA ALA A 728 -12.19 -12.03 -20.01
C ALA A 728 -12.71 -13.45 -19.73
N ASP A 729 -13.67 -13.95 -20.51
CA ASP A 729 -14.21 -15.30 -20.38
C ASP A 729 -13.13 -16.39 -20.58
N ALA A 730 -12.19 -16.17 -21.48
CA ALA A 730 -11.07 -17.08 -21.72
C ALA A 730 -10.06 -17.14 -20.56
N GLN A 731 -10.00 -16.14 -19.67
CA GLN A 731 -9.14 -16.15 -18.48
C GLN A 731 -9.75 -16.95 -17.32
N ILE A 732 -11.07 -17.07 -17.23
CA ILE A 732 -11.76 -17.74 -16.13
C ILE A 732 -11.26 -19.18 -15.89
N PRO A 733 -11.14 -20.06 -16.91
CA PRO A 733 -10.60 -21.40 -16.72
C PRO A 733 -9.11 -21.40 -16.30
N GLN A 734 -8.33 -20.39 -16.70
CA GLN A 734 -6.90 -20.30 -16.32
C GLN A 734 -6.75 -19.95 -14.84
N VAL A 735 -7.52 -18.98 -14.36
CA VAL A 735 -7.57 -18.63 -12.93
C VAL A 735 -8.14 -19.79 -12.11
N ALA A 736 -9.17 -20.48 -12.61
CA ALA A 736 -9.71 -21.67 -11.97
C ALA A 736 -8.63 -22.74 -11.75
N GLN A 737 -7.81 -23.02 -12.76
CA GLN A 737 -6.72 -23.98 -12.65
C GLN A 737 -5.68 -23.57 -11.58
N VAL A 738 -5.37 -22.29 -11.48
CA VAL A 738 -4.48 -21.75 -10.43
C VAL A 738 -5.07 -22.01 -9.04
N ILE A 739 -6.36 -21.73 -8.85
CA ILE A 739 -7.06 -21.98 -7.58
C ILE A 739 -7.09 -23.48 -7.25
N GLU A 740 -7.29 -24.36 -8.24
CA GLU A 740 -7.24 -25.81 -8.06
C GLU A 740 -5.84 -26.29 -7.63
N ASN A 741 -4.78 -25.72 -8.20
CA ASN A 741 -3.41 -26.03 -7.81
C ASN A 741 -3.15 -25.66 -6.34
N VAL A 742 -3.58 -24.47 -5.92
CA VAL A 742 -3.49 -24.03 -4.51
C VAL A 742 -4.26 -24.96 -3.59
N ALA A 743 -5.51 -25.31 -3.94
CA ALA A 743 -6.30 -26.27 -3.19
C ALA A 743 -5.59 -27.63 -3.05
N GLY A 744 -4.91 -28.08 -4.11
CA GLY A 744 -4.09 -29.29 -4.12
C GLY A 744 -2.89 -29.21 -3.15
N GLY A 745 -2.18 -28.08 -3.12
CA GLY A 745 -1.08 -27.82 -2.19
C GLY A 745 -1.53 -27.83 -0.74
N ILE A 746 -2.64 -27.14 -0.43
CA ILE A 746 -3.24 -27.12 0.91
C ILE A 746 -3.68 -28.53 1.33
N ASN A 747 -4.30 -29.32 0.44
CA ASN A 747 -4.69 -30.68 0.74
C ASN A 747 -3.51 -31.59 1.01
N LYS A 748 -2.39 -31.39 0.33
CA LYS A 748 -1.13 -32.11 0.60
C LYS A 748 -0.65 -31.82 2.02
N ALA A 749 -0.49 -30.55 2.38
CA ALA A 749 -0.07 -30.14 3.72
C ALA A 749 -1.02 -30.67 4.82
N ALA A 750 -2.34 -30.64 4.57
CA ALA A 750 -3.33 -31.20 5.48
C ALA A 750 -3.15 -32.72 5.68
N ALA A 751 -2.92 -33.49 4.59
CA ALA A 751 -2.70 -34.93 4.66
C ALA A 751 -1.44 -35.30 5.42
N ASP A 752 -0.35 -34.55 5.20
CA ASP A 752 0.92 -34.76 5.89
C ASP A 752 0.78 -34.45 7.39
N LEU A 753 0.04 -33.40 7.74
CA LEU A 753 -0.27 -33.05 9.13
C LEU A 753 -1.18 -34.08 9.81
N GLU A 754 -2.20 -34.59 9.13
CA GLU A 754 -3.05 -35.71 9.61
C GLU A 754 -2.24 -36.99 9.87
N SER A 755 -1.16 -37.24 9.11
CA SER A 755 -0.34 -38.42 9.30
C SER A 755 0.42 -38.37 10.63
N LEU A 756 0.81 -37.16 11.09
CA LEU A 756 1.47 -36.98 12.39
C LEU A 756 0.58 -37.36 13.58
N THR A 757 -0.74 -37.10 13.45
CA THR A 757 -1.71 -37.39 14.54
C THR A 757 -2.21 -38.84 14.53
N ARG A 758 -2.03 -39.62 13.46
CA ARG A 758 -2.45 -41.03 13.37
C ARG A 758 -1.38 -42.03 13.82
N GLU A 759 -0.13 -41.64 13.86
CA GLU A 759 0.99 -42.54 14.27
C GLU A 759 1.07 -42.73 15.79
N HIS A 760 0.16 -42.12 16.54
CA HIS A 760 0.00 -42.20 18.00
C HIS A 760 -1.40 -42.66 18.38
#